data_bcb3c8dd3d6002d9078ebb29b1da3417
#
_entry.id   bcb3c8dd3d6002d9078ebb29b1da3417
#
_cell.length_a   1.000
_cell.length_b   1.000
_cell.length_c   1.000
_cell.angle_alpha   90.00
_cell.angle_beta   90.00
_cell.angle_gamma   90.00
#
_symmetry.space_group_name_H-M   'P 1'
#
loop_
_entity.id
_entity.type
_entity.pdbx_description
1 polymer ?
#
loop_
_entity_poly.entity_id
_entity_poly.type
_entity_poly.pdbx_seq_one_letter_code
_entity_poly.pdbx_strand_id
1 'polypeptide(L)'
;MKSLTFKRILILSFFFFLSDCSRSTDENTVVLRLDGDDWGIYFNNNADILSNEFNANNLDITTVPSNFRNLNRSYRGSIWVRKSFDITTEQHQKSLALQLGKIYESDEVFINGVLIGKNNSAFGKDPDEFAFGRPRIYPIPHDLLLDGENVLIIKINSSLSTSAGIITGPIRIVTYEEALNGNLYDSLVELIFVGFYLFIALFFFINFFNLRDKKEYFSFSILALIFSAYELSKNEVRFFLIDQFTILKFIEYSFLLILPYGFIKFIQDFFELKPFKYQRLYLFTQFFFIAVFAIVHNPVFWYNFIGYWDIHLLAVIVYAIYVTFIKFRDQKRGSAIHLLALVYLLYSILKEILIERGYLNSPSSLETSFLVYLILMTLALRFQFLIMKRKLQNRYERLKEADSLREKIFYYMDAMISGPLKSMKDKLISYRESTQKTKDKNLVREVIEVQSSIDNVMDDIIELSRLEVLKEVPFKEQVNFISFINEVIPEDDITYSIKVNPETEIHNSLDLINSVVVRLVDFPPFKEFNHNDLIITQDLKGNVHFRFLLFHSNPKVSQRLFSDLVDNYNTLTPVKVKWAIILEIVRLLGAKIDFKIIKKKYLKIDLGIAAIVPVSELEPVKESQNNAQSSTIKPQKEDWKVTLKRFWKFLKETEIKIPNFKKKK
;
A
#
# COMPACT_ATOMS: atom_id res chain seq x y z
N MET A 1 24.00 -14.69 14.66
CA MET A 1 23.25 -15.79 15.29
C MET A 1 21.72 -15.68 15.16
N LYS A 2 21.07 -14.52 15.31
CA LYS A 2 19.57 -14.39 15.19
C LYS A 2 18.99 -14.68 13.79
N SER A 3 19.77 -14.63 12.71
CA SER A 3 19.33 -14.94 11.34
C SER A 3 19.25 -16.45 11.06
N LEU A 4 20.08 -17.25 11.72
CA LEU A 4 20.14 -18.71 11.51
C LEU A 4 18.99 -19.46 12.22
N THR A 5 18.60 -18.96 13.40
CA THR A 5 17.45 -19.49 14.17
C THR A 5 16.12 -19.20 13.47
N PHE A 6 15.96 -18.02 12.90
CA PHE A 6 14.75 -17.65 12.15
C PHE A 6 14.59 -18.49 10.87
N LYS A 7 15.68 -18.75 10.13
CA LYS A 7 15.67 -19.67 8.97
C LYS A 7 15.32 -21.12 9.36
N ARG A 8 15.79 -21.61 10.51
CA ARG A 8 15.47 -22.95 10.99
C ARG A 8 14.01 -23.07 11.45
N ILE A 9 13.48 -22.05 12.11
CA ILE A 9 12.05 -22.03 12.52
C ILE A 9 11.15 -21.96 11.27
N LEU A 10 11.50 -21.18 10.24
CA LEU A 10 10.75 -21.09 9.00
C LEU A 10 10.73 -22.44 8.24
N ILE A 11 11.85 -23.14 8.21
CA ILE A 11 11.98 -24.47 7.59
C ILE A 11 11.20 -25.51 8.41
N LEU A 12 11.27 -25.49 9.73
CA LEU A 12 10.54 -26.39 10.60
C LEU A 12 9.02 -26.15 10.54
N SER A 13 8.55 -24.90 10.53
CA SER A 13 7.13 -24.61 10.34
C SER A 13 6.65 -25.03 8.94
N PHE A 14 7.48 -24.87 7.91
CA PHE A 14 7.17 -25.33 6.56
C PHE A 14 7.04 -26.85 6.49
N PHE A 15 7.91 -27.61 7.19
CA PHE A 15 7.79 -29.07 7.30
C PHE A 15 6.57 -29.52 8.12
N PHE A 16 6.17 -28.76 9.13
CA PHE A 16 4.98 -29.07 9.94
C PHE A 16 3.66 -28.85 9.18
N PHE A 17 3.63 -27.88 8.26
CA PHE A 17 2.49 -27.64 7.36
C PHE A 17 2.46 -28.57 6.15
N LEU A 18 3.59 -29.20 5.80
CA LEU A 18 3.67 -30.20 4.73
C LEU A 18 3.27 -31.59 5.20
N SER A 19 3.26 -31.86 6.49
CA SER A 19 2.63 -33.07 7.02
C SER A 19 1.13 -32.90 6.86
N ASP A 20 0.59 -33.58 5.85
CA ASP A 20 -0.84 -33.78 5.63
C ASP A 20 -1.50 -34.01 6.99
N CYS A 21 -2.31 -33.03 7.43
CA CYS A 21 -3.19 -33.24 8.57
C CYS A 21 -4.33 -34.13 8.09
N SER A 22 -4.02 -35.34 7.64
CA SER A 22 -5.02 -36.37 7.45
C SER A 22 -5.52 -36.71 8.86
N ARG A 23 -6.79 -36.40 9.09
CA ARG A 23 -7.50 -36.87 10.27
C ARG A 23 -7.23 -38.37 10.38
N SER A 24 -6.56 -38.80 11.44
CA SER A 24 -6.60 -40.19 11.83
C SER A 24 -8.06 -40.46 12.25
N THR A 25 -8.86 -40.98 11.32
CA THR A 25 -10.17 -41.51 11.67
C THR A 25 -9.93 -42.59 12.73
N ASP A 26 -10.65 -42.47 13.83
CA ASP A 26 -10.63 -43.48 14.87
C ASP A 26 -10.97 -44.82 14.20
N GLU A 27 -10.03 -45.77 14.14
CA GLU A 27 -10.22 -47.02 13.42
C GLU A 27 -11.48 -47.78 13.91
N ASN A 28 -11.94 -47.48 15.12
CA ASN A 28 -13.13 -48.04 15.73
C ASN A 28 -14.47 -47.51 15.16
N THR A 29 -14.47 -46.40 14.42
CA THR A 29 -15.70 -45.80 13.84
C THR A 29 -15.91 -46.17 12.38
N VAL A 30 -14.86 -46.59 11.68
CA VAL A 30 -14.93 -47.06 10.30
C VAL A 30 -15.32 -48.57 10.34
N VAL A 31 -16.52 -48.84 9.88
CA VAL A 31 -17.05 -50.21 9.86
C VAL A 31 -16.44 -50.97 8.68
N LEU A 32 -16.43 -50.35 7.49
CA LEU A 32 -15.90 -51.00 6.29
C LEU A 32 -15.38 -49.94 5.30
N ARG A 33 -14.21 -50.19 4.72
CA ARG A 33 -13.70 -49.43 3.57
C ARG A 33 -14.11 -50.10 2.27
N LEU A 34 -14.59 -49.31 1.31
CA LEU A 34 -15.08 -49.83 0.03
C LEU A 34 -14.23 -49.31 -1.14
N ASP A 35 -13.26 -48.43 -0.90
CA ASP A 35 -12.30 -47.96 -1.92
C ASP A 35 -11.41 -49.14 -2.38
N GLY A 36 -11.17 -49.24 -3.68
CA GLY A 36 -10.35 -50.32 -4.25
C GLY A 36 -10.51 -50.50 -5.74
N ASP A 37 -9.90 -51.58 -6.25
CA ASP A 37 -9.80 -51.90 -7.68
C ASP A 37 -10.72 -53.07 -8.11
N ASP A 38 -11.64 -53.42 -7.26
CA ASP A 38 -12.54 -54.56 -7.41
C ASP A 38 -14.02 -54.17 -7.60
N TRP A 39 -14.26 -52.98 -8.19
CA TRP A 39 -15.58 -52.52 -8.52
C TRP A 39 -15.97 -52.96 -9.94
N GLY A 40 -17.17 -53.52 -10.09
CA GLY A 40 -17.74 -53.73 -11.42
C GLY A 40 -18.35 -52.46 -12.00
N ILE A 41 -18.06 -52.14 -13.26
CA ILE A 41 -18.63 -50.97 -13.97
C ILE A 41 -19.43 -51.39 -15.18
N TYR A 42 -20.55 -50.71 -15.44
CA TYR A 42 -21.44 -50.95 -16.57
C TYR A 42 -21.96 -49.67 -17.18
N PHE A 43 -21.76 -49.52 -18.48
CA PHE A 43 -22.20 -48.35 -19.26
C PHE A 43 -23.51 -48.66 -19.99
N ASN A 44 -24.64 -48.41 -19.36
CA ASN A 44 -25.94 -48.65 -19.92
C ASN A 44 -27.00 -47.69 -19.37
N ASN A 45 -27.98 -47.29 -20.16
CA ASN A 45 -29.06 -46.44 -19.71
C ASN A 45 -30.22 -47.28 -19.06
N ASN A 46 -30.23 -48.59 -19.24
CA ASN A 46 -31.24 -49.50 -18.68
C ASN A 46 -30.86 -49.89 -17.24
N ALA A 47 -31.84 -50.15 -16.42
CA ALA A 47 -31.67 -50.57 -15.02
C ALA A 47 -31.54 -52.09 -14.85
N ASP A 48 -31.13 -52.80 -15.89
CA ASP A 48 -31.03 -54.28 -15.87
C ASP A 48 -30.14 -54.80 -14.76
N ILE A 49 -29.14 -54.01 -14.34
CA ILE A 49 -28.20 -54.35 -13.26
C ILE A 49 -28.91 -54.48 -11.89
N LEU A 50 -30.08 -53.96 -11.72
CA LEU A 50 -30.88 -54.07 -10.49
C LEU A 50 -31.70 -55.35 -10.44
N SER A 51 -31.81 -56.11 -11.54
CA SER A 51 -32.54 -57.37 -11.56
C SER A 51 -31.73 -58.49 -10.87
N ASN A 52 -32.43 -59.38 -10.20
CA ASN A 52 -31.83 -60.57 -9.60
C ASN A 52 -31.22 -61.55 -10.63
N GLU A 53 -31.60 -61.41 -11.91
CA GLU A 53 -31.09 -62.23 -13.02
C GLU A 53 -29.82 -61.65 -13.67
N PHE A 54 -29.37 -60.47 -13.24
CA PHE A 54 -28.20 -59.81 -13.82
C PHE A 54 -26.92 -60.62 -13.58
N ASN A 55 -26.25 -60.99 -14.66
CA ASN A 55 -25.01 -61.75 -14.58
C ASN A 55 -23.83 -60.79 -14.30
N ALA A 56 -23.28 -60.83 -13.10
CA ALA A 56 -22.17 -59.99 -12.66
C ALA A 56 -20.87 -60.19 -13.50
N ASN A 57 -20.75 -61.30 -14.23
CA ASN A 57 -19.61 -61.56 -15.12
C ASN A 57 -19.58 -60.64 -16.35
N ASN A 58 -20.63 -59.91 -16.63
CA ASN A 58 -20.71 -58.93 -17.74
C ASN A 58 -20.18 -57.53 -17.34
N LEU A 59 -19.66 -57.36 -16.14
CA LEU A 59 -19.11 -56.10 -15.65
C LEU A 59 -17.61 -56.03 -15.96
N ASP A 60 -17.18 -54.90 -16.49
CA ASP A 60 -15.76 -54.53 -16.51
C ASP A 60 -15.30 -54.15 -15.09
N ILE A 61 -14.04 -54.45 -14.76
CA ILE A 61 -13.51 -54.12 -13.43
C ILE A 61 -12.87 -52.73 -13.49
N THR A 62 -13.07 -51.94 -12.47
CA THR A 62 -12.50 -50.57 -12.34
C THR A 62 -12.11 -50.25 -10.89
N THR A 63 -11.23 -49.28 -10.77
CA THR A 63 -10.83 -48.69 -9.46
C THR A 63 -11.76 -47.55 -9.07
N VAL A 64 -12.19 -47.53 -7.80
CA VAL A 64 -12.97 -46.44 -7.22
C VAL A 64 -12.27 -45.98 -5.96
N PRO A 65 -12.02 -44.66 -5.79
CA PRO A 65 -12.46 -43.52 -6.62
C PRO A 65 -11.67 -43.35 -7.93
N SER A 66 -12.35 -42.99 -9.01
CA SER A 66 -11.71 -42.68 -10.28
C SER A 66 -12.64 -41.88 -11.21
N ASN A 67 -12.07 -41.33 -12.28
CA ASN A 67 -12.83 -40.68 -13.36
C ASN A 67 -13.18 -41.72 -14.43
N PHE A 68 -14.42 -42.17 -14.47
CA PHE A 68 -14.92 -43.19 -15.42
C PHE A 68 -14.92 -42.71 -16.88
N ARG A 69 -14.79 -41.38 -17.12
CA ARG A 69 -14.56 -40.84 -18.47
C ARG A 69 -13.27 -41.33 -19.11
N ASN A 70 -12.29 -41.66 -18.31
CA ASN A 70 -11.02 -42.21 -18.83
C ASN A 70 -11.20 -43.60 -19.44
N LEU A 71 -12.23 -44.35 -19.02
CA LEU A 71 -12.54 -45.64 -19.58
C LEU A 71 -13.37 -45.55 -20.88
N ASN A 72 -14.32 -44.63 -20.93
CA ASN A 72 -15.13 -44.37 -22.13
C ASN A 72 -15.42 -42.86 -22.32
N ARG A 73 -14.58 -42.17 -23.07
CA ARG A 73 -14.65 -40.71 -23.25
C ARG A 73 -15.87 -40.21 -24.01
N SER A 74 -16.43 -41.02 -24.88
CA SER A 74 -17.56 -40.65 -25.74
C SER A 74 -18.91 -40.94 -25.10
N TYR A 75 -18.95 -41.80 -24.10
CA TYR A 75 -20.21 -42.20 -23.50
C TYR A 75 -20.90 -41.02 -22.79
N ARG A 76 -22.19 -40.92 -23.02
CA ARG A 76 -23.11 -39.99 -22.33
C ARG A 76 -24.36 -40.80 -21.92
N GLY A 77 -24.64 -40.81 -20.61
CA GLY A 77 -25.72 -41.60 -20.08
C GLY A 77 -25.48 -42.07 -18.66
N SER A 78 -26.18 -43.12 -18.25
CA SER A 78 -26.03 -43.68 -16.91
C SER A 78 -24.83 -44.64 -16.84
N ILE A 79 -23.97 -44.46 -15.86
CA ILE A 79 -22.87 -45.35 -15.50
C ILE A 79 -23.23 -45.99 -14.19
N TRP A 80 -23.19 -47.34 -14.17
CA TRP A 80 -23.50 -48.11 -13.01
C TRP A 80 -22.21 -48.71 -12.44
N VAL A 81 -22.02 -48.63 -11.15
CA VAL A 81 -20.92 -49.31 -10.45
C VAL A 81 -21.48 -50.21 -9.36
N ARG A 82 -20.91 -51.40 -9.22
CA ARG A 82 -21.37 -52.44 -8.33
C ARG A 82 -20.22 -52.95 -7.47
N LYS A 83 -20.48 -53.10 -6.17
CA LYS A 83 -19.55 -53.69 -5.19
C LYS A 83 -20.28 -54.65 -4.27
N SER A 84 -19.75 -55.85 -4.08
CA SER A 84 -20.19 -56.75 -2.98
C SER A 84 -19.37 -56.43 -1.73
N PHE A 85 -20.00 -56.52 -0.58
CA PHE A 85 -19.37 -56.35 0.71
C PHE A 85 -20.05 -57.17 1.80
N ASP A 86 -19.26 -57.57 2.81
CA ASP A 86 -19.75 -58.37 3.92
C ASP A 86 -19.93 -57.53 5.17
N ILE A 87 -21.04 -57.72 5.90
CA ILE A 87 -21.30 -57.10 7.19
C ILE A 87 -21.53 -58.22 8.24
N THR A 88 -20.91 -58.05 9.41
CA THR A 88 -21.10 -58.94 10.55
C THR A 88 -22.32 -58.51 11.36
N THR A 89 -22.94 -59.45 12.08
CA THR A 89 -24.09 -59.23 12.96
C THR A 89 -23.83 -58.11 14.00
N GLU A 90 -22.60 -57.99 14.49
CA GLU A 90 -22.21 -56.92 15.43
C GLU A 90 -22.19 -55.54 14.77
N GLN A 91 -21.73 -55.44 13.53
CA GLN A 91 -21.72 -54.22 12.75
C GLN A 91 -23.13 -53.81 12.35
N HIS A 92 -23.96 -54.80 12.04
CA HIS A 92 -25.36 -54.60 11.68
C HIS A 92 -26.18 -53.91 12.79
N GLN A 93 -25.85 -54.05 14.06
CA GLN A 93 -26.57 -53.42 15.18
C GLN A 93 -26.34 -51.89 15.28
N LYS A 94 -25.39 -51.32 14.53
CA LYS A 94 -25.07 -49.91 14.56
C LYS A 94 -25.92 -49.13 13.55
N SER A 95 -26.24 -47.88 13.86
CA SER A 95 -26.78 -46.94 12.86
C SER A 95 -25.71 -46.59 11.85
N LEU A 96 -25.81 -47.09 10.64
CA LEU A 96 -24.79 -46.97 9.60
C LEU A 96 -25.15 -45.97 8.53
N ALA A 97 -24.12 -45.40 7.91
CA ALA A 97 -24.25 -44.57 6.72
C ALA A 97 -23.17 -44.94 5.70
N LEU A 98 -23.53 -44.88 4.45
CA LEU A 98 -22.62 -44.92 3.33
C LEU A 98 -22.08 -43.49 3.08
N GLN A 99 -20.78 -43.32 3.26
CA GLN A 99 -20.09 -42.09 2.88
C GLN A 99 -19.42 -42.31 1.53
N LEU A 100 -19.88 -41.56 0.53
CA LEU A 100 -19.28 -41.51 -0.78
C LEU A 100 -18.54 -40.17 -0.94
N GLY A 101 -17.44 -40.19 -1.64
CA GLY A 101 -16.70 -38.97 -1.93
C GLY A 101 -17.46 -38.00 -2.83
N LYS A 102 -16.74 -37.11 -3.48
CA LYS A 102 -17.37 -36.08 -4.38
C LYS A 102 -17.76 -36.70 -5.71
N ILE A 103 -19.06 -36.62 -6.03
CA ILE A 103 -19.66 -37.02 -7.32
C ILE A 103 -20.03 -35.76 -8.06
N TYR A 104 -19.62 -35.60 -9.33
CA TYR A 104 -19.82 -34.36 -10.08
C TYR A 104 -21.21 -34.18 -10.65
N GLU A 105 -21.92 -35.27 -10.90
CA GLU A 105 -23.28 -35.22 -11.43
C GLU A 105 -24.27 -35.87 -10.44
N SER A 106 -25.45 -36.17 -10.89
CA SER A 106 -26.45 -36.82 -10.07
C SER A 106 -26.14 -38.31 -9.85
N ASP A 107 -26.58 -38.81 -8.74
CA ASP A 107 -26.44 -40.23 -8.37
C ASP A 107 -27.69 -40.80 -7.72
N GLU A 108 -27.85 -42.09 -7.88
CA GLU A 108 -28.83 -42.93 -7.19
C GLU A 108 -28.10 -44.11 -6.58
N VAL A 109 -28.34 -44.39 -5.30
CA VAL A 109 -27.62 -45.45 -4.54
C VAL A 109 -28.56 -46.50 -4.06
N PHE A 110 -28.23 -47.73 -4.35
CA PHE A 110 -29.06 -48.91 -4.02
C PHE A 110 -28.24 -49.90 -3.16
N ILE A 111 -28.85 -50.44 -2.13
CA ILE A 111 -28.34 -51.59 -1.38
C ILE A 111 -29.33 -52.71 -1.52
N ASN A 112 -28.86 -53.90 -1.92
CA ASN A 112 -29.65 -55.12 -2.14
C ASN A 112 -30.87 -54.85 -3.05
N GLY A 113 -30.70 -53.96 -4.08
CA GLY A 113 -31.72 -53.60 -5.04
C GLY A 113 -32.68 -52.52 -4.55
N VAL A 114 -32.63 -52.08 -3.31
CA VAL A 114 -33.50 -51.04 -2.75
C VAL A 114 -32.78 -49.67 -2.75
N LEU A 115 -33.45 -48.64 -3.24
CA LEU A 115 -32.92 -47.25 -3.26
C LEU A 115 -32.82 -46.73 -1.82
N ILE A 116 -31.61 -46.40 -1.38
CA ILE A 116 -31.37 -45.83 -0.06
C ILE A 116 -31.24 -44.28 -0.12
N GLY A 117 -30.92 -43.74 -1.29
CA GLY A 117 -30.81 -42.32 -1.48
C GLY A 117 -30.48 -41.94 -2.89
N LYS A 118 -30.81 -40.68 -3.21
CA LYS A 118 -30.47 -40.07 -4.48
C LYS A 118 -30.11 -38.63 -4.24
N ASN A 119 -29.20 -38.13 -5.02
CA ASN A 119 -28.87 -36.72 -5.02
C ASN A 119 -29.04 -36.19 -6.43
N ASN A 120 -30.13 -35.53 -6.56
CA ASN A 120 -30.75 -34.84 -7.68
C ASN A 120 -30.25 -35.08 -9.10
N SER A 121 -30.96 -34.81 -9.99
CA SER A 121 -32.23 -34.93 -10.64
C SER A 121 -32.03 -35.56 -12.01
N ALA A 122 -33.01 -36.25 -12.41
CA ALA A 122 -33.06 -36.71 -13.80
C ALA A 122 -32.88 -35.53 -14.77
N PHE A 123 -31.87 -35.64 -15.61
CA PHE A 123 -31.77 -35.00 -16.90
C PHE A 123 -32.75 -33.86 -17.23
N GLY A 124 -32.28 -32.61 -17.16
CA GLY A 124 -32.63 -31.69 -18.20
C GLY A 124 -33.83 -30.79 -17.97
N LYS A 125 -34.35 -30.58 -16.79
CA LYS A 125 -35.41 -29.61 -16.61
C LYS A 125 -35.06 -28.38 -15.79
N ASP A 126 -34.11 -28.48 -14.87
CA ASP A 126 -33.69 -27.31 -14.08
C ASP A 126 -32.18 -27.34 -13.77
N PRO A 127 -31.42 -26.37 -14.30
CA PRO A 127 -29.95 -26.26 -13.97
C PRO A 127 -29.66 -26.08 -12.49
N ASP A 128 -30.64 -25.60 -11.70
CA ASP A 128 -30.44 -25.31 -10.27
C ASP A 128 -30.51 -26.56 -9.39
N GLU A 129 -30.85 -27.71 -9.94
CA GLU A 129 -30.89 -28.97 -9.24
C GLU A 129 -29.56 -29.78 -9.25
N PHE A 130 -28.45 -29.23 -9.78
CA PHE A 130 -27.18 -29.93 -9.87
C PHE A 130 -26.50 -30.05 -8.50
N ALA A 131 -26.23 -31.27 -8.09
CA ALA A 131 -25.49 -31.57 -6.87
C ALA A 131 -23.96 -31.69 -7.07
N PHE A 132 -23.40 -30.91 -7.96
CA PHE A 132 -22.03 -31.00 -8.43
C PHE A 132 -20.99 -30.86 -7.32
N GLY A 133 -20.14 -31.89 -7.17
CA GLY A 133 -18.99 -31.86 -6.25
C GLY A 133 -19.33 -31.91 -4.77
N ARG A 134 -20.55 -32.22 -4.39
CA ARG A 134 -20.97 -32.34 -3.00
C ARG A 134 -20.60 -33.73 -2.47
N PRO A 135 -20.03 -33.90 -1.25
CA PRO A 135 -19.90 -35.19 -0.58
C PRO A 135 -21.27 -35.82 -0.37
N ARG A 136 -21.33 -37.14 -0.47
CA ARG A 136 -22.55 -37.91 -0.31
C ARG A 136 -22.53 -38.67 1.02
N ILE A 137 -23.59 -38.54 1.79
CA ILE A 137 -23.85 -39.32 3.01
C ILE A 137 -25.26 -39.85 2.91
N TYR A 138 -25.39 -41.17 2.82
CA TYR A 138 -26.66 -41.87 2.74
C TYR A 138 -26.85 -42.74 3.97
N PRO A 139 -27.85 -42.48 4.83
CA PRO A 139 -28.17 -43.36 5.93
C PRO A 139 -28.61 -44.73 5.38
N ILE A 140 -28.14 -45.80 5.97
CA ILE A 140 -28.49 -47.16 5.57
C ILE A 140 -29.57 -47.65 6.52
N PRO A 141 -30.81 -47.93 6.03
CA PRO A 141 -31.84 -48.52 6.84
C PRO A 141 -31.39 -49.92 7.33
N HIS A 142 -31.56 -50.16 8.61
CA HIS A 142 -31.13 -51.40 9.25
C HIS A 142 -31.71 -52.67 8.58
N ASP A 143 -33.00 -52.61 8.19
CA ASP A 143 -33.71 -53.73 7.62
C ASP A 143 -33.25 -54.15 6.21
N LEU A 144 -32.39 -53.33 5.57
CA LEU A 144 -31.89 -53.59 4.22
C LEU A 144 -30.56 -54.40 4.23
N LEU A 145 -29.87 -54.42 5.33
CA LEU A 145 -28.60 -55.16 5.45
C LEU A 145 -28.87 -56.62 5.78
N LEU A 146 -28.13 -57.49 5.14
CA LEU A 146 -28.12 -58.91 5.40
C LEU A 146 -26.86 -59.28 6.17
N ASP A 147 -26.94 -60.24 7.10
CA ASP A 147 -25.78 -60.85 7.67
C ASP A 147 -24.99 -61.61 6.60
N GLY A 148 -23.75 -61.22 6.32
CA GLY A 148 -22.95 -61.72 5.21
C GLY A 148 -22.94 -60.79 4.00
N GLU A 149 -23.04 -61.36 2.81
CA GLU A 149 -22.87 -60.65 1.55
C GLU A 149 -24.01 -59.67 1.26
N ASN A 150 -23.67 -58.42 1.01
CA ASN A 150 -24.56 -57.34 0.57
C ASN A 150 -24.06 -56.79 -0.75
N VAL A 151 -24.92 -56.18 -1.54
CA VAL A 151 -24.62 -55.60 -2.84
C VAL A 151 -24.94 -54.12 -2.85
N LEU A 152 -23.90 -53.31 -3.08
CA LEU A 152 -23.98 -51.86 -3.31
C LEU A 152 -23.97 -51.61 -4.80
N ILE A 153 -24.96 -50.88 -5.29
CA ILE A 153 -25.04 -50.38 -6.69
C ILE A 153 -25.22 -48.88 -6.66
N ILE A 154 -24.37 -48.18 -7.41
CA ILE A 154 -24.44 -46.71 -7.57
C ILE A 154 -24.63 -46.42 -9.05
N LYS A 155 -25.69 -45.70 -9.36
CA LYS A 155 -25.95 -45.15 -10.68
C LYS A 155 -25.49 -43.73 -10.70
N ILE A 156 -24.62 -43.38 -11.64
CA ILE A 156 -24.09 -42.02 -11.82
C ILE A 156 -24.48 -41.56 -13.23
N ASN A 157 -25.13 -40.40 -13.32
CA ASN A 157 -25.43 -39.82 -14.64
C ASN A 157 -24.17 -39.05 -15.14
N SER A 158 -23.86 -39.26 -16.42
CA SER A 158 -22.72 -38.70 -17.09
C SER A 158 -23.11 -37.99 -18.37
N SER A 159 -23.75 -36.83 -18.23
CA SER A 159 -24.28 -36.07 -19.36
C SER A 159 -23.51 -34.79 -19.64
N LEU A 160 -23.01 -34.13 -18.64
CA LEU A 160 -22.64 -32.72 -18.69
C LEU A 160 -21.16 -32.45 -18.65
N SER A 161 -20.38 -33.19 -17.87
CA SER A 161 -18.98 -32.82 -17.61
C SER A 161 -17.97 -33.69 -18.39
N THR A 162 -16.74 -33.22 -18.45
CA THR A 162 -15.59 -34.00 -18.92
C THR A 162 -15.14 -35.04 -17.90
N SER A 163 -15.67 -35.00 -16.69
CA SER A 163 -15.41 -35.93 -15.59
C SER A 163 -16.72 -36.58 -15.14
N ALA A 164 -16.71 -37.87 -14.93
CA ALA A 164 -17.84 -38.66 -14.41
C ALA A 164 -17.33 -39.74 -13.48
N GLY A 165 -18.03 -39.95 -12.38
CA GLY A 165 -17.64 -40.97 -11.39
C GLY A 165 -17.52 -40.42 -10.01
N ILE A 166 -16.95 -41.21 -9.10
CA ILE A 166 -16.58 -40.82 -7.75
C ILE A 166 -15.12 -40.37 -7.83
N ILE A 167 -14.89 -39.04 -7.88
CA ILE A 167 -13.58 -38.51 -8.25
C ILE A 167 -12.62 -38.48 -7.07
N THR A 168 -13.08 -38.09 -5.88
CA THR A 168 -12.24 -37.95 -4.68
C THR A 168 -13.04 -38.28 -3.43
N GLY A 169 -12.35 -38.62 -2.36
CA GLY A 169 -12.88 -38.78 -1.02
C GLY A 169 -12.98 -40.24 -0.60
N PRO A 170 -13.23 -40.52 0.69
CA PRO A 170 -13.34 -41.85 1.20
C PRO A 170 -14.66 -42.49 0.73
N ILE A 171 -14.58 -43.77 0.35
CA ILE A 171 -15.77 -44.60 0.11
C ILE A 171 -15.79 -45.62 1.20
N ARG A 172 -16.73 -45.47 2.13
CA ARG A 172 -16.74 -46.30 3.35
C ARG A 172 -18.13 -46.35 3.98
N ILE A 173 -18.38 -47.42 4.72
CA ILE A 173 -19.49 -47.53 5.64
C ILE A 173 -18.97 -47.15 7.03
N VAL A 174 -19.62 -46.17 7.65
CA VAL A 174 -19.27 -45.66 8.97
C VAL A 174 -20.54 -45.53 9.81
N THR A 175 -20.39 -45.23 11.09
CA THR A 175 -21.56 -44.84 11.88
C THR A 175 -22.13 -43.50 11.34
N TYR A 176 -23.45 -43.36 11.37
CA TYR A 176 -24.11 -42.12 10.85
C TYR A 176 -23.61 -40.84 11.57
N GLU A 177 -23.36 -40.96 12.87
CA GLU A 177 -22.79 -39.88 13.65
C GLU A 177 -21.40 -39.47 13.16
N GLU A 178 -20.51 -40.41 12.87
CA GLU A 178 -19.16 -40.17 12.37
C GLU A 178 -19.22 -39.52 10.96
N ALA A 179 -20.14 -40.00 10.10
CA ALA A 179 -20.30 -39.40 8.77
C ALA A 179 -20.66 -37.92 8.84
N LEU A 180 -21.60 -37.52 9.72
CA LEU A 180 -22.02 -36.15 9.92
C LEU A 180 -20.91 -35.30 10.58
N ASN A 181 -20.33 -35.79 11.67
CA ASN A 181 -19.28 -35.07 12.40
C ASN A 181 -18.04 -34.84 11.52
N GLY A 182 -17.68 -35.85 10.72
CA GLY A 182 -16.58 -35.73 9.78
C GLY A 182 -16.78 -34.64 8.77
N ASN A 183 -17.94 -34.59 8.15
CA ASN A 183 -18.28 -33.58 7.16
C ASN A 183 -18.34 -32.15 7.76
N LEU A 184 -18.93 -32.02 8.96
CA LEU A 184 -18.93 -30.75 9.70
C LEU A 184 -17.53 -30.27 10.04
N TYR A 185 -16.67 -31.18 10.51
CA TYR A 185 -15.29 -30.85 10.84
C TYR A 185 -14.52 -30.33 9.62
N ASP A 186 -14.60 -31.02 8.49
CA ASP A 186 -13.93 -30.61 7.25
C ASP A 186 -14.42 -29.23 6.81
N SER A 187 -15.73 -28.99 6.84
CA SER A 187 -16.32 -27.68 6.51
C SER A 187 -15.88 -26.56 7.45
N LEU A 188 -15.72 -26.85 8.76
CA LEU A 188 -15.25 -25.89 9.75
C LEU A 188 -13.76 -25.56 9.53
N VAL A 189 -12.92 -26.53 9.20
CA VAL A 189 -11.50 -26.31 8.90
C VAL A 189 -11.35 -25.40 7.68
N GLU A 190 -12.09 -25.64 6.60
CA GLU A 190 -12.12 -24.78 5.42
C GLU A 190 -12.57 -23.35 5.80
N LEU A 191 -13.60 -23.20 6.64
CA LEU A 191 -14.10 -21.91 7.09
C LEU A 191 -13.06 -21.14 7.92
N ILE A 192 -12.25 -21.84 8.71
CA ILE A 192 -11.12 -21.24 9.44
C ILE A 192 -10.10 -20.64 8.45
N PHE A 193 -9.78 -21.32 7.34
CA PHE A 193 -8.90 -20.78 6.32
C PHE A 193 -9.48 -19.52 5.68
N VAL A 194 -10.77 -19.53 5.34
CA VAL A 194 -11.47 -18.33 4.85
C VAL A 194 -11.36 -17.16 5.84
N GLY A 195 -11.53 -17.45 7.14
CA GLY A 195 -11.35 -16.46 8.21
C GLY A 195 -9.94 -15.86 8.25
N PHE A 196 -8.91 -16.71 8.11
CA PHE A 196 -7.52 -16.25 8.03
C PHE A 196 -7.26 -15.38 6.80
N TYR A 197 -7.79 -15.75 5.62
CA TYR A 197 -7.64 -14.94 4.41
C TYR A 197 -8.30 -13.56 4.57
N LEU A 198 -9.50 -13.54 5.13
CA LEU A 198 -10.22 -12.31 5.42
C LEU A 198 -9.48 -11.44 6.45
N PHE A 199 -8.93 -12.04 7.50
CA PHE A 199 -8.11 -11.34 8.49
C PHE A 199 -6.88 -10.69 7.83
N ILE A 200 -6.15 -11.42 6.99
CA ILE A 200 -5.00 -10.89 6.25
C ILE A 200 -5.44 -9.74 5.34
N ALA A 201 -6.56 -9.89 4.62
CA ALA A 201 -7.11 -8.86 3.75
C ALA A 201 -7.40 -7.57 4.53
N LEU A 202 -8.14 -7.66 5.64
CA LEU A 202 -8.48 -6.52 6.49
C LEU A 202 -7.24 -5.87 7.12
N PHE A 203 -6.30 -6.69 7.61
CA PHE A 203 -5.06 -6.19 8.19
C PHE A 203 -4.27 -5.33 7.21
N PHE A 204 -4.07 -5.78 5.97
CA PHE A 204 -3.34 -5.02 4.96
C PHE A 204 -4.15 -3.84 4.43
N PHE A 205 -5.47 -3.95 4.37
CA PHE A 205 -6.35 -2.85 4.01
C PHE A 205 -6.23 -1.68 5.00
N ILE A 206 -6.31 -1.96 6.30
CA ILE A 206 -6.13 -0.94 7.36
C ILE A 206 -4.71 -0.34 7.31
N ASN A 207 -3.68 -1.18 7.12
CA ASN A 207 -2.31 -0.69 7.00
C ASN A 207 -2.10 0.21 5.78
N PHE A 208 -2.82 0.00 4.69
CA PHE A 208 -2.78 0.88 3.51
C PHE A 208 -3.27 2.31 3.85
N PHE A 209 -4.32 2.48 4.67
CA PHE A 209 -4.77 3.82 5.08
C PHE A 209 -3.72 4.57 5.90
N ASN A 210 -2.92 3.85 6.70
CA ASN A 210 -1.83 4.44 7.46
C ASN A 210 -0.59 4.74 6.58
N LEU A 211 -0.41 4.00 5.49
CA LEU A 211 0.77 4.05 4.62
C LEU A 211 0.35 4.15 3.14
N ARG A 212 -0.37 5.24 2.78
CA ARG A 212 -0.96 5.43 1.44
C ARG A 212 0.02 5.36 0.26
N ASP A 213 1.29 5.60 0.52
CA ASP A 213 2.35 5.48 -0.50
C ASP A 213 2.68 4.02 -0.85
N LYS A 214 2.18 3.05 -0.05
CA LYS A 214 2.45 1.62 -0.17
C LYS A 214 1.32 0.89 -0.90
N LYS A 215 1.29 1.04 -2.24
CA LYS A 215 0.27 0.44 -3.11
C LYS A 215 0.24 -1.09 -3.02
N GLU A 216 1.38 -1.72 -2.73
CA GLU A 216 1.50 -3.16 -2.53
C GLU A 216 0.62 -3.69 -1.39
N TYR A 217 0.32 -2.89 -0.37
CA TYR A 217 -0.59 -3.30 0.71
C TYR A 217 -2.04 -3.35 0.25
N PHE A 218 -2.45 -2.38 -0.56
CA PHE A 218 -3.79 -2.38 -1.14
C PHE A 218 -4.01 -3.54 -2.10
N SER A 219 -3.09 -3.74 -3.05
CA SER A 219 -3.21 -4.83 -4.04
C SER A 219 -3.11 -6.21 -3.38
N PHE A 220 -2.31 -6.37 -2.33
CA PHE A 220 -2.26 -7.61 -1.56
C PHE A 220 -3.55 -7.87 -0.77
N SER A 221 -4.12 -6.82 -0.16
CA SER A 221 -5.42 -6.90 0.51
C SER A 221 -6.53 -7.37 -0.43
N ILE A 222 -6.61 -6.78 -1.64
CA ILE A 222 -7.59 -7.18 -2.66
C ILE A 222 -7.36 -8.63 -3.11
N LEU A 223 -6.10 -9.03 -3.31
CA LEU A 223 -5.77 -10.42 -3.69
C LEU A 223 -6.21 -11.42 -2.59
N ALA A 224 -5.93 -11.12 -1.32
CA ALA A 224 -6.36 -11.95 -0.19
C ALA A 224 -7.89 -12.00 -0.06
N LEU A 225 -8.58 -10.88 -0.35
CA LEU A 225 -10.05 -10.83 -0.38
C LEU A 225 -10.64 -11.70 -1.50
N ILE A 226 -10.04 -11.68 -2.69
CA ILE A 226 -10.44 -12.53 -3.81
C ILE A 226 -10.27 -14.00 -3.43
N PHE A 227 -9.15 -14.39 -2.80
CA PHE A 227 -8.97 -15.75 -2.30
C PHE A 227 -10.01 -16.13 -1.24
N SER A 228 -10.26 -15.26 -0.27
CA SER A 228 -11.27 -15.50 0.76
C SER A 228 -12.67 -15.74 0.15
N ALA A 229 -13.06 -14.90 -0.81
CA ALA A 229 -14.35 -14.99 -1.47
C ALA A 229 -14.46 -16.24 -2.37
N TYR A 230 -13.37 -16.59 -3.08
CA TYR A 230 -13.30 -17.79 -3.90
C TYR A 230 -13.44 -19.05 -3.03
N GLU A 231 -12.68 -19.18 -1.94
CA GLU A 231 -12.76 -20.34 -1.03
C GLU A 231 -14.11 -20.42 -0.32
N LEU A 232 -14.64 -19.28 0.15
CA LEU A 232 -15.98 -19.26 0.74
C LEU A 232 -17.04 -19.74 -0.26
N SER A 233 -16.89 -19.42 -1.55
CA SER A 233 -17.81 -19.85 -2.60
C SER A 233 -17.71 -21.34 -2.94
N LYS A 234 -16.65 -22.06 -2.48
CA LYS A 234 -16.47 -23.51 -2.62
C LYS A 234 -16.93 -24.28 -1.39
N ASN A 235 -16.92 -23.66 -0.21
CA ASN A 235 -17.26 -24.30 1.06
C ASN A 235 -18.72 -24.78 1.08
N GLU A 236 -18.99 -25.89 1.74
CA GLU A 236 -20.33 -26.45 1.84
C GLU A 236 -21.33 -25.57 2.60
N VAL A 237 -20.84 -24.67 3.48
CA VAL A 237 -21.67 -23.69 4.19
C VAL A 237 -22.44 -22.78 3.23
N ARG A 238 -21.95 -22.61 2.00
CA ARG A 238 -22.64 -21.84 0.94
C ARG A 238 -24.09 -22.32 0.68
N PHE A 239 -24.33 -23.63 0.77
CA PHE A 239 -25.66 -24.21 0.54
C PHE A 239 -26.68 -23.83 1.61
N PHE A 240 -26.25 -23.38 2.79
CA PHE A 240 -27.13 -22.79 3.81
C PHE A 240 -27.53 -21.35 3.50
N LEU A 241 -26.74 -20.66 2.66
CA LEU A 241 -26.96 -19.25 2.31
C LEU A 241 -27.72 -19.11 0.98
N ILE A 242 -27.36 -19.94 0.00
CA ILE A 242 -27.89 -19.88 -1.37
C ILE A 242 -28.13 -21.31 -1.84
N ASP A 243 -29.39 -21.64 -2.13
CA ASP A 243 -29.80 -22.99 -2.56
C ASP A 243 -29.57 -23.21 -4.07
N GLN A 244 -29.48 -22.12 -4.83
CA GLN A 244 -29.35 -22.15 -6.29
C GLN A 244 -27.90 -22.41 -6.72
N PHE A 245 -27.66 -23.60 -7.24
CA PHE A 245 -26.34 -24.03 -7.71
C PHE A 245 -25.74 -23.10 -8.77
N THR A 246 -26.55 -22.66 -9.73
CA THR A 246 -26.10 -21.78 -10.82
C THR A 246 -25.54 -20.45 -10.29
N ILE A 247 -26.21 -19.84 -9.30
CA ILE A 247 -25.74 -18.62 -8.65
C ILE A 247 -24.43 -18.87 -7.92
N LEU A 248 -24.33 -19.97 -7.17
CA LEU A 248 -23.09 -20.31 -6.45
C LEU A 248 -21.90 -20.50 -7.40
N LYS A 249 -22.11 -21.22 -8.52
CA LYS A 249 -21.07 -21.41 -9.53
C LYS A 249 -20.72 -20.13 -10.29
N PHE A 250 -21.68 -19.27 -10.54
CA PHE A 250 -21.44 -17.95 -11.11
C PHE A 250 -20.52 -17.10 -10.20
N ILE A 251 -20.80 -17.10 -8.89
CA ILE A 251 -19.98 -16.39 -7.90
C ILE A 251 -18.56 -16.97 -7.86
N GLU A 252 -18.44 -18.30 -7.75
CA GLU A 252 -17.15 -18.99 -7.71
C GLU A 252 -16.29 -18.68 -8.94
N TYR A 253 -16.84 -18.83 -10.13
CA TYR A 253 -16.12 -18.56 -11.37
C TYR A 253 -15.82 -17.08 -11.60
N SER A 254 -16.68 -16.18 -11.11
CA SER A 254 -16.40 -14.74 -11.18
C SER A 254 -15.13 -14.35 -10.41
N PHE A 255 -14.94 -14.90 -9.21
CA PHE A 255 -13.70 -14.68 -8.46
C PHE A 255 -12.50 -15.33 -9.13
N LEU A 256 -12.65 -16.54 -9.69
CA LEU A 256 -11.59 -17.22 -10.44
C LEU A 256 -11.17 -16.44 -11.68
N LEU A 257 -12.13 -15.81 -12.40
CA LEU A 257 -11.84 -14.98 -13.57
C LEU A 257 -11.03 -13.73 -13.23
N ILE A 258 -11.26 -13.09 -12.08
CA ILE A 258 -10.54 -11.88 -11.65
C ILE A 258 -9.15 -12.19 -11.08
N LEU A 259 -8.93 -13.38 -10.58
CA LEU A 259 -7.72 -13.78 -9.87
C LEU A 259 -6.40 -13.49 -10.64
N PRO A 260 -6.26 -13.80 -11.95
CA PRO A 260 -5.04 -13.52 -12.70
C PRO A 260 -4.69 -12.03 -12.74
N TYR A 261 -5.68 -11.15 -12.84
CA TYR A 261 -5.45 -9.71 -12.76
C TYR A 261 -4.96 -9.29 -11.37
N GLY A 262 -5.54 -9.84 -10.30
CA GLY A 262 -5.11 -9.61 -8.93
C GLY A 262 -3.62 -9.94 -8.72
N PHE A 263 -3.18 -11.11 -9.23
CA PHE A 263 -1.78 -11.52 -9.19
C PHE A 263 -0.86 -10.55 -9.94
N ILE A 264 -1.18 -10.22 -11.19
CA ILE A 264 -0.38 -9.30 -11.99
C ILE A 264 -0.27 -7.94 -11.29
N LYS A 265 -1.39 -7.41 -10.80
CA LYS A 265 -1.43 -6.12 -10.13
C LYS A 265 -0.59 -6.12 -8.85
N PHE A 266 -0.71 -7.17 -8.03
CA PHE A 266 0.09 -7.31 -6.83
C PHE A 266 1.60 -7.37 -7.12
N ILE A 267 2.03 -8.15 -8.11
CA ILE A 267 3.44 -8.26 -8.49
C ILE A 267 4.00 -6.91 -8.97
N GLN A 268 3.22 -6.17 -9.75
CA GLN A 268 3.61 -4.84 -10.23
C GLN A 268 3.82 -3.88 -9.05
N ASP A 269 2.89 -3.84 -8.10
CA ASP A 269 2.99 -2.96 -6.94
C ASP A 269 4.12 -3.41 -6.00
N PHE A 270 4.29 -4.72 -5.78
CA PHE A 270 5.32 -5.29 -4.93
C PHE A 270 6.75 -5.00 -5.40
N PHE A 271 6.97 -5.01 -6.72
CA PHE A 271 8.26 -4.72 -7.34
C PHE A 271 8.37 -3.31 -7.93
N GLU A 272 7.37 -2.46 -7.72
CA GLU A 272 7.29 -1.09 -8.26
C GLU A 272 7.45 -1.05 -9.79
N LEU A 273 6.80 -2.00 -10.48
CA LEU A 273 6.83 -2.10 -11.94
C LEU A 273 5.82 -1.16 -12.58
N LYS A 274 6.16 -0.67 -13.75
CA LYS A 274 5.19 0.10 -14.57
C LYS A 274 4.09 -0.83 -15.10
N PRO A 275 2.82 -0.39 -15.10
CA PRO A 275 1.75 -1.15 -15.74
C PRO A 275 2.03 -1.33 -17.24
N PHE A 276 1.70 -2.49 -17.79
CA PHE A 276 1.82 -2.71 -19.23
C PHE A 276 0.74 -1.94 -20.02
N LYS A 277 1.04 -1.62 -21.29
CA LYS A 277 0.23 -0.71 -22.12
C LYS A 277 -1.27 -1.08 -22.18
N TYR A 278 -1.58 -2.38 -22.18
CA TYR A 278 -2.95 -2.88 -22.32
C TYR A 278 -3.57 -3.40 -21.02
N GLN A 279 -3.05 -3.03 -19.86
CA GLN A 279 -3.52 -3.55 -18.57
C GLN A 279 -5.00 -3.23 -18.27
N ARG A 280 -5.48 -2.07 -18.69
CA ARG A 280 -6.91 -1.72 -18.54
C ARG A 280 -7.78 -2.59 -19.44
N LEU A 281 -7.34 -2.83 -20.68
CA LEU A 281 -8.04 -3.72 -21.59
C LEU A 281 -8.08 -5.15 -21.03
N TYR A 282 -6.98 -5.62 -20.45
CA TYR A 282 -6.91 -6.91 -19.78
C TYR A 282 -7.91 -7.01 -18.62
N LEU A 283 -8.06 -5.98 -17.79
CA LEU A 283 -9.10 -5.93 -16.75
C LEU A 283 -10.52 -5.98 -17.36
N PHE A 284 -10.75 -5.24 -18.45
CA PHE A 284 -12.03 -5.26 -19.16
C PHE A 284 -12.36 -6.65 -19.70
N THR A 285 -11.40 -7.42 -20.18
CA THR A 285 -11.66 -8.79 -20.66
C THR A 285 -12.14 -9.69 -19.52
N GLN A 286 -11.69 -9.52 -18.28
CA GLN A 286 -12.18 -10.28 -17.14
C GLN A 286 -13.66 -9.96 -16.86
N PHE A 287 -14.01 -8.68 -16.79
CA PHE A 287 -15.41 -8.28 -16.59
C PHE A 287 -16.30 -8.66 -17.77
N PHE A 288 -15.76 -8.63 -19.00
CA PHE A 288 -16.49 -9.11 -20.16
C PHE A 288 -16.87 -10.58 -20.02
N PHE A 289 -15.96 -11.45 -19.61
CA PHE A 289 -16.25 -12.87 -19.40
C PHE A 289 -17.25 -13.09 -18.25
N ILE A 290 -17.16 -12.33 -17.17
CA ILE A 290 -18.15 -12.36 -16.09
C ILE A 290 -19.53 -11.97 -16.63
N ALA A 291 -19.60 -10.91 -17.45
CA ALA A 291 -20.86 -10.51 -18.08
C ALA A 291 -21.41 -11.58 -19.03
N VAL A 292 -20.54 -12.24 -19.80
CA VAL A 292 -20.93 -13.38 -20.65
C VAL A 292 -21.51 -14.51 -19.79
N PHE A 293 -20.89 -14.84 -18.65
CA PHE A 293 -21.40 -15.87 -17.74
C PHE A 293 -22.77 -15.46 -17.13
N ALA A 294 -22.95 -14.18 -16.80
CA ALA A 294 -24.22 -13.67 -16.31
C ALA A 294 -25.35 -13.74 -17.37
N ILE A 295 -25.02 -13.62 -18.64
CA ILE A 295 -25.98 -13.72 -19.75
C ILE A 295 -26.25 -15.18 -20.14
N VAL A 296 -25.19 -15.97 -20.25
CA VAL A 296 -25.25 -17.38 -20.63
C VAL A 296 -25.41 -18.24 -19.39
N HIS A 297 -26.64 -18.41 -18.92
CA HIS A 297 -26.96 -19.23 -17.75
C HIS A 297 -26.83 -20.73 -18.05
N ASN A 298 -25.62 -21.16 -18.45
CA ASN A 298 -25.36 -22.56 -18.78
C ASN A 298 -24.09 -23.05 -18.05
N PRO A 299 -24.23 -23.82 -16.96
CA PRO A 299 -23.11 -24.35 -16.18
C PRO A 299 -22.12 -25.20 -16.99
N VAL A 300 -22.60 -25.92 -18.00
CA VAL A 300 -21.74 -26.74 -18.91
C VAL A 300 -20.82 -25.86 -19.73
N PHE A 301 -21.35 -24.76 -20.26
CA PHE A 301 -20.54 -23.77 -20.99
C PHE A 301 -19.47 -23.18 -20.07
N TRP A 302 -19.85 -22.77 -18.86
CA TRP A 302 -18.90 -22.21 -17.89
C TRP A 302 -17.81 -23.19 -17.54
N TYR A 303 -18.15 -24.44 -17.23
CA TYR A 303 -17.19 -25.50 -16.88
C TYR A 303 -16.17 -25.73 -18.01
N ASN A 304 -16.62 -25.85 -19.25
CA ASN A 304 -15.75 -26.03 -20.39
C ASN A 304 -14.86 -24.81 -20.62
N PHE A 305 -15.40 -23.60 -20.44
CA PHE A 305 -14.63 -22.36 -20.54
C PHE A 305 -13.55 -22.27 -19.47
N ILE A 306 -13.85 -22.59 -18.23
CA ILE A 306 -12.89 -22.59 -17.11
C ILE A 306 -11.74 -23.56 -17.37
N GLY A 307 -11.98 -24.70 -17.99
CA GLY A 307 -10.92 -25.64 -18.39
C GLY A 307 -9.89 -25.03 -19.33
N TYR A 308 -10.28 -24.08 -20.20
CA TYR A 308 -9.32 -23.26 -21.00
C TYR A 308 -8.72 -22.12 -20.15
N TRP A 309 -9.49 -21.55 -19.23
CA TRP A 309 -9.06 -20.48 -18.34
C TRP A 309 -7.96 -20.93 -17.37
N ASP A 310 -7.96 -22.18 -16.96
CA ASP A 310 -6.89 -22.78 -16.15
C ASP A 310 -5.53 -22.69 -16.81
N ILE A 311 -5.48 -22.89 -18.13
CA ILE A 311 -4.25 -22.70 -18.93
C ILE A 311 -3.80 -21.25 -18.89
N HIS A 312 -4.74 -20.30 -18.96
CA HIS A 312 -4.45 -18.87 -18.83
C HIS A 312 -3.91 -18.52 -17.44
N LEU A 313 -4.55 -19.00 -16.37
CA LEU A 313 -4.08 -18.83 -15.00
C LEU A 313 -2.67 -19.39 -14.82
N LEU A 314 -2.42 -20.59 -15.34
CA LEU A 314 -1.10 -21.20 -15.31
C LEU A 314 -0.05 -20.32 -16.01
N ALA A 315 -0.36 -19.78 -17.19
CA ALA A 315 0.53 -18.88 -17.92
C ALA A 315 0.83 -17.60 -17.11
N VAL A 316 -0.16 -17.05 -16.39
CA VAL A 316 0.02 -15.89 -15.50
C VAL A 316 0.94 -16.22 -14.32
N ILE A 317 0.81 -17.39 -13.71
CA ILE A 317 1.70 -17.82 -12.62
C ILE A 317 3.13 -18.05 -13.11
N VAL A 318 3.30 -18.66 -14.28
CA VAL A 318 4.62 -18.82 -14.92
C VAL A 318 5.26 -17.46 -15.22
N TYR A 319 4.49 -16.51 -15.74
CA TYR A 319 4.93 -15.13 -15.93
C TYR A 319 5.33 -14.47 -14.61
N ALA A 320 4.54 -14.67 -13.55
CA ALA A 320 4.82 -14.18 -12.20
C ALA A 320 6.16 -14.72 -11.68
N ILE A 321 6.40 -16.02 -11.85
CA ILE A 321 7.67 -16.68 -11.48
C ILE A 321 8.83 -16.08 -12.29
N TYR A 322 8.67 -15.93 -13.59
CA TYR A 322 9.70 -15.34 -14.46
C TYR A 322 10.08 -13.92 -14.02
N VAL A 323 9.10 -13.03 -13.81
CA VAL A 323 9.34 -11.67 -13.33
C VAL A 323 10.01 -11.67 -11.96
N THR A 324 9.54 -12.51 -11.04
CA THR A 324 10.11 -12.63 -9.70
C THR A 324 11.53 -13.16 -9.72
N PHE A 325 11.83 -14.11 -10.61
CA PHE A 325 13.19 -14.64 -10.79
C PHE A 325 14.17 -13.56 -11.29
N ILE A 326 13.76 -12.72 -12.26
CA ILE A 326 14.57 -11.57 -12.69
C ILE A 326 14.82 -10.64 -11.47
N LYS A 327 13.79 -10.34 -10.68
CA LYS A 327 13.93 -9.48 -9.51
C LYS A 327 14.75 -10.12 -8.38
N PHE A 328 14.74 -11.44 -8.28
CA PHE A 328 15.62 -12.19 -7.39
C PHE A 328 17.08 -12.06 -7.82
N ARG A 329 17.38 -12.20 -9.12
CA ARG A 329 18.72 -11.98 -9.67
C ARG A 329 19.20 -10.55 -9.46
N ASP A 330 18.31 -9.56 -9.58
CA ASP A 330 18.55 -8.15 -9.30
C ASP A 330 18.66 -7.85 -7.78
N GLN A 331 18.67 -8.87 -6.92
CA GLN A 331 18.75 -8.78 -5.45
C GLN A 331 17.64 -7.88 -4.83
N LYS A 332 16.49 -7.78 -5.48
CA LYS A 332 15.34 -7.08 -4.90
C LYS A 332 14.84 -7.81 -3.65
N ARG A 333 14.54 -7.04 -2.62
CA ARG A 333 14.19 -7.57 -1.30
C ARG A 333 12.83 -8.25 -1.32
N GLY A 334 12.72 -9.41 -0.67
CA GLY A 334 11.51 -10.21 -0.61
C GLY A 334 11.28 -11.09 -1.83
N SER A 335 12.05 -10.93 -2.94
CA SER A 335 11.89 -11.74 -4.15
C SER A 335 12.14 -13.24 -3.93
N ALA A 336 13.08 -13.60 -3.06
CA ALA A 336 13.35 -15.01 -2.73
C ALA A 336 12.15 -15.69 -2.06
N ILE A 337 11.51 -14.99 -1.10
CA ILE A 337 10.32 -15.50 -0.40
C ILE A 337 9.14 -15.61 -1.37
N HIS A 338 8.96 -14.57 -2.21
CA HIS A 338 7.92 -14.56 -3.22
C HIS A 338 8.11 -15.66 -4.27
N LEU A 339 9.35 -15.90 -4.72
CA LEU A 339 9.65 -16.97 -5.67
C LEU A 339 9.30 -18.33 -5.09
N LEU A 340 9.69 -18.61 -3.83
CA LEU A 340 9.35 -19.83 -3.15
C LEU A 340 7.82 -20.03 -3.04
N ALA A 341 7.11 -18.98 -2.65
CA ALA A 341 5.65 -18.99 -2.54
C ALA A 341 4.96 -19.29 -3.89
N LEU A 342 5.43 -18.67 -4.99
CA LEU A 342 4.89 -18.88 -6.32
C LEU A 342 5.17 -20.29 -6.87
N VAL A 343 6.36 -20.83 -6.62
CA VAL A 343 6.71 -22.19 -7.05
C VAL A 343 5.82 -23.21 -6.34
N TYR A 344 5.58 -23.03 -5.04
CA TYR A 344 4.68 -23.90 -4.29
C TYR A 344 3.23 -23.77 -4.77
N LEU A 345 2.77 -22.56 -5.05
CA LEU A 345 1.44 -22.33 -5.61
C LEU A 345 1.28 -22.96 -7.01
N LEU A 346 2.30 -22.85 -7.86
CA LEU A 346 2.32 -23.51 -9.18
C LEU A 346 2.18 -25.04 -9.04
N TYR A 347 2.95 -25.65 -8.14
CA TYR A 347 2.86 -27.09 -7.87
C TYR A 347 1.43 -27.48 -7.47
N SER A 348 0.80 -26.72 -6.58
CA SER A 348 -0.56 -27.03 -6.10
C SER A 348 -1.63 -26.83 -7.17
N ILE A 349 -1.51 -25.80 -8.01
CA ILE A 349 -2.42 -25.60 -9.15
C ILE A 349 -2.29 -26.73 -10.18
N LEU A 350 -1.06 -27.17 -10.49
CA LEU A 350 -0.85 -28.30 -11.38
C LEU A 350 -1.42 -29.60 -10.81
N LYS A 351 -1.22 -29.82 -9.52
CA LYS A 351 -1.81 -30.97 -8.80
C LYS A 351 -3.34 -30.95 -8.88
N GLU A 352 -3.96 -29.79 -8.63
CA GLU A 352 -5.42 -29.63 -8.70
C GLU A 352 -5.97 -29.92 -10.09
N ILE A 353 -5.33 -29.39 -11.14
CA ILE A 353 -5.74 -29.66 -12.53
C ILE A 353 -5.66 -31.17 -12.85
N LEU A 354 -4.64 -31.87 -12.34
CA LEU A 354 -4.51 -33.31 -12.53
C LEU A 354 -5.59 -34.10 -11.75
N ILE A 355 -5.97 -33.63 -10.57
CA ILE A 355 -7.05 -34.23 -9.76
C ILE A 355 -8.39 -34.03 -10.47
N GLU A 356 -8.72 -32.80 -10.88
CA GLU A 356 -9.99 -32.50 -11.57
C GLU A 356 -10.16 -33.27 -12.89
N ARG A 357 -9.05 -33.53 -13.57
CA ARG A 357 -9.04 -34.35 -14.80
C ARG A 357 -9.00 -35.85 -14.52
N GLY A 358 -8.94 -36.27 -13.24
CA GLY A 358 -8.91 -37.66 -12.83
C GLY A 358 -7.61 -38.41 -13.15
N TYR A 359 -6.50 -37.68 -13.41
CA TYR A 359 -5.17 -38.30 -13.58
C TYR A 359 -4.47 -38.60 -12.26
N LEU A 360 -4.87 -37.91 -11.19
CA LEU A 360 -4.30 -38.06 -9.85
C LEU A 360 -5.42 -38.21 -8.83
N ASN A 361 -5.36 -39.31 -8.04
CA ASN A 361 -6.25 -39.49 -6.92
C ASN A 361 -5.52 -39.11 -5.62
N SER A 362 -5.69 -37.86 -5.19
CA SER A 362 -5.03 -37.29 -4.03
C SER A 362 -5.91 -36.18 -3.44
N PRO A 363 -5.87 -35.89 -2.14
CA PRO A 363 -6.59 -34.75 -1.59
C PRO A 363 -6.11 -33.44 -2.19
N SER A 364 -7.05 -32.49 -2.34
CA SER A 364 -6.72 -31.12 -2.79
C SER A 364 -5.74 -30.46 -1.82
N SER A 365 -4.75 -29.76 -2.34
CA SER A 365 -3.81 -28.95 -1.56
C SER A 365 -3.89 -27.45 -1.90
N LEU A 366 -4.89 -27.06 -2.69
CA LEU A 366 -5.01 -25.69 -3.20
C LEU A 366 -5.25 -24.68 -2.08
N GLU A 367 -6.15 -25.02 -1.15
CA GLU A 367 -6.49 -24.16 0.01
C GLU A 367 -5.29 -23.92 0.92
N THR A 368 -4.59 -25.01 1.29
CA THR A 368 -3.37 -24.88 2.11
C THR A 368 -2.28 -24.09 1.40
N SER A 369 -2.16 -24.20 0.08
CA SER A 369 -1.15 -23.45 -0.69
C SER A 369 -1.48 -21.96 -0.82
N PHE A 370 -2.75 -21.59 -0.92
CA PHE A 370 -3.14 -20.19 -0.83
C PHE A 370 -2.81 -19.60 0.54
N LEU A 371 -3.07 -20.33 1.62
CA LEU A 371 -2.69 -19.88 2.96
C LEU A 371 -1.17 -19.70 3.09
N VAL A 372 -0.40 -20.70 2.67
CA VAL A 372 1.07 -20.62 2.68
C VAL A 372 1.57 -19.45 1.85
N TYR A 373 1.00 -19.23 0.65
CA TYR A 373 1.33 -18.08 -0.18
C TYR A 373 1.08 -16.76 0.55
N LEU A 374 -0.10 -16.58 1.14
CA LEU A 374 -0.46 -15.34 1.86
C LEU A 374 0.42 -15.12 3.10
N ILE A 375 0.74 -16.18 3.86
CA ILE A 375 1.65 -16.10 5.02
C ILE A 375 3.06 -15.69 4.57
N LEU A 376 3.61 -16.35 3.56
CA LEU A 376 4.95 -16.03 3.05
C LEU A 376 5.01 -14.60 2.51
N MET A 377 3.98 -14.14 1.82
CA MET A 377 3.91 -12.77 1.34
C MET A 377 3.73 -11.75 2.47
N THR A 378 2.95 -12.06 3.50
CA THR A 378 2.86 -11.26 4.73
C THR A 378 4.24 -11.09 5.37
N LEU A 379 5.01 -12.17 5.47
CA LEU A 379 6.39 -12.13 5.98
C LEU A 379 7.31 -11.30 5.08
N ALA A 380 7.20 -11.43 3.75
CA ALA A 380 7.99 -10.65 2.80
C ALA A 380 7.70 -9.14 2.92
N LEU A 381 6.44 -8.75 2.97
CA LEU A 381 6.00 -7.36 3.16
C LEU A 381 6.45 -6.81 4.53
N ARG A 382 6.30 -7.60 5.59
CA ARG A 382 6.79 -7.25 6.93
C ARG A 382 8.30 -7.02 6.95
N PHE A 383 9.04 -7.89 6.29
CA PHE A 383 10.49 -7.77 6.18
C PHE A 383 10.92 -6.49 5.43
N GLN A 384 10.25 -6.18 4.31
CA GLN A 384 10.48 -4.93 3.57
C GLN A 384 10.18 -3.70 4.45
N PHE A 385 9.07 -3.72 5.20
CA PHE A 385 8.70 -2.64 6.10
C PHE A 385 9.74 -2.41 7.20
N LEU A 386 10.22 -3.46 7.86
CA LEU A 386 11.23 -3.36 8.92
C LEU A 386 12.54 -2.75 8.42
N ILE A 387 12.96 -3.11 7.21
CA ILE A 387 14.17 -2.55 6.61
C ILE A 387 13.95 -1.07 6.24
N MET A 388 12.79 -0.72 5.71
CA MET A 388 12.44 0.67 5.41
C MET A 388 12.43 1.52 6.68
N LYS A 389 11.81 1.03 7.77
CA LYS A 389 11.79 1.70 9.08
C LYS A 389 13.21 1.95 9.60
N ARG A 390 14.10 0.95 9.55
CA ARG A 390 15.49 1.09 9.95
C ARG A 390 16.24 2.13 9.12
N LYS A 391 16.03 2.14 7.80
CA LYS A 391 16.65 3.15 6.93
C LYS A 391 16.19 4.57 7.25
N LEU A 392 14.89 4.73 7.52
CA LEU A 392 14.31 6.03 7.88
C LEU A 392 14.87 6.51 9.22
N GLN A 393 14.95 5.63 10.21
CA GLN A 393 15.54 5.93 11.52
C GLN A 393 17.00 6.35 11.40
N ASN A 394 17.81 5.60 10.65
CA ASN A 394 19.24 5.94 10.44
C ASN A 394 19.40 7.29 9.69
N ARG A 395 18.47 7.63 8.78
CA ARG A 395 18.47 8.95 8.12
C ARG A 395 18.10 10.06 9.10
N TYR A 396 17.11 9.81 9.94
CA TYR A 396 16.71 10.77 10.99
C TYR A 396 17.85 11.04 11.98
N GLU A 397 18.55 10.00 12.46
CA GLU A 397 19.68 10.14 13.36
C GLU A 397 20.82 10.94 12.70
N ARG A 398 21.15 10.67 11.43
CA ARG A 398 22.16 11.45 10.68
C ARG A 398 21.77 12.90 10.50
N LEU A 399 20.50 13.19 10.26
CA LEU A 399 19.99 14.56 10.19
C LEU A 399 20.13 15.28 11.53
N LYS A 400 19.77 14.62 12.62
CA LYS A 400 19.90 15.14 13.99
C LYS A 400 21.37 15.41 14.36
N GLU A 401 22.29 14.51 13.98
CA GLU A 401 23.72 14.72 14.17
C GLU A 401 24.24 15.93 13.37
N ALA A 402 23.78 16.08 12.12
CA ALA A 402 24.16 17.21 11.28
C ALA A 402 23.65 18.54 11.84
N ASP A 403 22.40 18.58 12.34
CA ASP A 403 21.85 19.78 12.98
C ASP A 403 22.60 20.13 14.27
N SER A 404 22.93 19.15 15.11
CA SER A 404 23.73 19.37 16.33
C SER A 404 25.15 19.86 16.02
N LEU A 405 25.77 19.34 14.96
CA LEU A 405 27.09 19.83 14.49
C LEU A 405 26.99 21.29 14.00
N ARG A 406 25.92 21.63 13.30
CA ARG A 406 25.65 22.99 12.82
C ARG A 406 25.52 23.98 13.98
N GLU A 407 24.71 23.66 15.00
CA GLU A 407 24.59 24.49 16.21
C GLU A 407 25.95 24.73 16.90
N LYS A 408 26.75 23.66 17.04
CA LYS A 408 28.10 23.76 17.63
C LYS A 408 29.04 24.65 16.81
N ILE A 409 28.99 24.54 15.48
CA ILE A 409 29.84 25.39 14.61
C ILE A 409 29.49 26.87 14.78
N PHE A 410 28.17 27.21 14.84
CA PHE A 410 27.74 28.59 15.05
C PHE A 410 28.11 29.10 16.43
N TYR A 411 27.96 28.30 17.47
CA TYR A 411 28.39 28.65 18.82
C TYR A 411 29.92 28.92 18.89
N TYR A 412 30.72 28.06 18.25
CA TYR A 412 32.16 28.27 18.20
C TYR A 412 32.57 29.48 17.33
N MET A 413 31.85 29.71 16.24
CA MET A 413 32.10 30.93 15.41
C MET A 413 31.85 32.20 16.20
N ASP A 414 30.71 32.28 16.92
CA ASP A 414 30.40 33.41 17.79
C ASP A 414 31.54 33.63 18.84
N ALA A 415 31.86 32.60 19.60
CA ALA A 415 32.85 32.68 20.66
C ALA A 415 34.30 32.96 20.18
N MET A 416 34.70 32.37 19.03
CA MET A 416 36.08 32.47 18.53
C MET A 416 36.35 33.65 17.62
N ILE A 417 35.31 34.24 16.99
CA ILE A 417 35.49 35.32 16.01
C ILE A 417 34.97 36.64 16.56
N SER A 418 33.76 36.72 17.12
CA SER A 418 33.17 37.97 17.61
C SER A 418 33.97 38.59 18.75
N GLY A 419 34.47 37.80 19.70
CA GLY A 419 35.29 38.28 20.81
C GLY A 419 36.64 38.90 20.37
N PRO A 420 37.48 38.20 19.60
CA PRO A 420 38.71 38.76 19.06
C PRO A 420 38.49 39.99 18.14
N LEU A 421 37.46 39.99 17.31
CA LEU A 421 37.13 41.14 16.47
C LEU A 421 36.78 42.38 17.31
N LYS A 422 35.99 42.23 18.37
CA LYS A 422 35.67 43.31 19.30
C LYS A 422 36.94 43.81 20.01
N SER A 423 37.81 42.93 20.51
CA SER A 423 39.08 43.31 21.10
C SER A 423 40.01 44.04 20.13
N MET A 424 40.02 43.64 18.87
CA MET A 424 40.79 44.32 17.84
C MET A 424 40.25 45.73 17.58
N LYS A 425 38.95 45.91 17.55
CA LYS A 425 38.29 47.21 17.42
C LYS A 425 38.64 48.16 18.54
N ASP A 426 38.57 47.66 19.80
CA ASP A 426 38.92 48.49 20.96
C ASP A 426 40.38 48.92 20.95
N LYS A 427 41.29 48.05 20.54
CA LYS A 427 42.74 48.41 20.35
C LYS A 427 42.95 49.41 19.22
N LEU A 428 42.24 49.28 18.12
CA LEU A 428 42.36 50.23 17.01
C LEU A 428 41.81 51.61 17.38
N ILE A 429 40.72 51.68 18.15
CA ILE A 429 40.19 52.93 18.67
C ILE A 429 41.18 53.59 19.61
N SER A 430 41.78 52.87 20.55
CA SER A 430 42.77 53.43 21.47
C SER A 430 44.05 53.91 20.74
N TYR A 431 44.48 53.17 19.69
CA TYR A 431 45.60 53.57 18.87
C TYR A 431 45.29 54.86 18.07
N ARG A 432 44.08 54.98 17.49
CA ARG A 432 43.62 56.19 16.80
C ARG A 432 43.64 57.42 17.72
N GLU A 433 43.26 57.27 18.95
CA GLU A 433 43.25 58.36 19.95
C GLU A 433 44.65 58.80 20.38
N SER A 434 45.57 57.86 20.44
CA SER A 434 46.96 58.10 20.86
C SER A 434 47.88 58.64 19.75
N THR A 435 47.49 58.52 18.48
CA THR A 435 48.34 58.85 17.32
C THR A 435 48.18 60.31 16.88
N GLN A 436 49.28 61.04 16.76
CA GLN A 436 49.31 62.45 16.31
C GLN A 436 49.40 62.63 14.79
N LYS A 437 49.83 61.61 14.04
CA LYS A 437 49.98 61.69 12.58
C LYS A 437 48.65 61.49 11.84
N THR A 438 48.28 62.49 11.02
CA THR A 438 47.01 62.54 10.31
C THR A 438 46.84 61.35 9.33
N LYS A 439 47.91 60.89 8.69
CA LYS A 439 47.91 59.81 7.72
C LYS A 439 47.65 58.44 8.40
N ASP A 440 48.22 58.26 9.58
CA ASP A 440 48.02 57.01 10.35
C ASP A 440 46.57 56.95 10.96
N LYS A 441 46.04 58.11 11.37
CA LYS A 441 44.64 58.21 11.83
C LYS A 441 43.63 57.83 10.76
N ASN A 442 43.86 58.19 9.50
CA ASN A 442 42.96 57.85 8.38
C ASN A 442 43.03 56.33 8.10
N LEU A 443 44.24 55.74 8.07
CA LEU A 443 44.38 54.31 7.86
C LEU A 443 43.70 53.49 8.97
N VAL A 444 43.85 53.89 10.23
CA VAL A 444 43.21 53.21 11.37
C VAL A 444 41.69 53.39 11.29
N ARG A 445 41.15 54.53 10.83
CA ARG A 445 39.75 54.72 10.60
C ARG A 445 39.21 53.77 9.55
N GLU A 446 39.86 53.64 8.40
CA GLU A 446 39.48 52.67 7.36
C GLU A 446 39.46 51.22 7.89
N VAL A 447 40.43 50.81 8.67
CA VAL A 447 40.51 49.48 9.28
C VAL A 447 39.36 49.25 10.29
N ILE A 448 39.01 50.26 11.10
CA ILE A 448 37.88 50.21 12.02
C ILE A 448 36.54 50.11 11.25
N GLU A 449 36.41 50.82 10.13
CA GLU A 449 35.22 50.75 9.28
C GLU A 449 35.06 49.35 8.64
N VAL A 450 36.12 48.76 8.11
CA VAL A 450 36.16 47.40 7.58
C VAL A 450 35.80 46.38 8.66
N GLN A 451 36.40 46.50 9.83
CA GLN A 451 36.11 45.61 10.94
C GLN A 451 34.68 45.68 11.42
N SER A 452 34.12 46.90 11.57
CA SER A 452 32.70 47.10 11.91
C SER A 452 31.75 46.48 10.86
N SER A 453 32.16 46.51 9.57
CA SER A 453 31.42 45.87 8.50
C SER A 453 31.46 44.33 8.65
N ILE A 454 32.61 43.77 9.03
CA ILE A 454 32.72 42.32 9.27
C ILE A 454 31.87 41.87 10.48
N ASP A 455 31.94 42.64 11.60
CA ASP A 455 31.10 42.38 12.78
C ASP A 455 29.63 42.34 12.43
N ASN A 456 29.11 43.35 11.70
CA ASN A 456 27.75 43.43 11.28
C ASN A 456 27.32 42.24 10.40
N VAL A 457 28.16 41.79 9.49
CA VAL A 457 27.89 40.62 8.63
C VAL A 457 27.87 39.34 9.44
N MET A 458 28.75 39.20 10.45
CA MET A 458 28.76 38.07 11.35
C MET A 458 27.49 37.99 12.21
N ASP A 459 27.05 39.09 12.76
CA ASP A 459 25.81 39.18 13.52
C ASP A 459 24.60 38.81 12.65
N ASP A 460 24.54 39.31 11.41
CA ASP A 460 23.52 38.93 10.45
C ASP A 460 23.53 37.42 10.13
N ILE A 461 24.71 36.80 9.99
CA ILE A 461 24.83 35.34 9.73
C ILE A 461 24.38 34.53 10.95
N ILE A 462 24.75 34.95 12.15
CA ILE A 462 24.36 34.29 13.40
C ILE A 462 22.83 34.38 13.57
N GLU A 463 22.26 35.55 13.32
CA GLU A 463 20.81 35.74 13.39
C GLU A 463 20.07 34.91 12.36
N LEU A 464 20.49 34.90 11.09
CA LEU A 464 19.91 34.08 10.05
C LEU A 464 19.92 32.61 10.47
N SER A 465 21.03 32.14 11.03
CA SER A 465 21.14 30.77 11.52
C SER A 465 20.17 30.44 12.67
N ARG A 466 20.02 31.38 13.62
CA ARG A 466 19.04 31.21 14.71
C ARG A 466 17.61 31.14 14.19
N LEU A 467 17.25 32.00 13.25
CA LEU A 467 15.93 32.03 12.64
C LEU A 467 15.62 30.74 11.83
N GLU A 468 16.61 30.21 11.10
CA GLU A 468 16.44 28.98 10.33
C GLU A 468 16.19 27.74 11.21
N VAL A 469 16.69 27.71 12.46
CA VAL A 469 16.47 26.64 13.43
C VAL A 469 15.07 26.71 14.04
N LEU A 470 14.48 27.89 14.11
CA LEU A 470 13.11 28.07 14.64
C LEU A 470 12.07 27.44 13.71
N LYS A 471 11.34 26.47 14.25
CA LYS A 471 10.24 25.80 13.52
C LYS A 471 8.92 26.53 13.65
N GLU A 472 8.71 27.22 14.76
CA GLU A 472 7.49 27.93 15.08
C GLU A 472 7.82 29.26 15.76
N VAL A 473 6.92 30.19 15.70
CA VAL A 473 7.01 31.49 16.35
C VAL A 473 7.03 31.28 17.87
N PRO A 474 8.07 31.71 18.59
CA PRO A 474 8.24 31.38 20.02
C PRO A 474 7.18 32.01 20.93
N PHE A 475 6.68 33.20 20.58
CA PHE A 475 5.63 33.91 21.32
C PHE A 475 4.66 34.57 20.34
N LYS A 476 3.36 34.47 20.62
CA LYS A 476 2.30 35.16 19.90
C LYS A 476 1.55 36.05 20.88
N GLU A 477 1.50 37.32 20.55
CA GLU A 477 0.80 38.35 21.33
C GLU A 477 -0.38 38.86 20.54
N GLN A 478 -1.40 39.34 21.23
CA GLN A 478 -2.57 39.95 20.63
C GLN A 478 -2.58 41.42 21.00
N VAL A 479 -2.39 42.28 20.00
CA VAL A 479 -2.27 43.74 20.22
C VAL A 479 -3.03 44.47 19.11
N ASN A 480 -3.56 45.65 19.49
CA ASN A 480 -4.15 46.56 18.53
C ASN A 480 -3.08 47.04 17.52
N PHE A 481 -3.37 46.86 16.22
CA PHE A 481 -2.41 47.13 15.17
C PHE A 481 -1.95 48.57 15.11
N ILE A 482 -2.86 49.54 15.27
CA ILE A 482 -2.51 50.97 15.16
C ILE A 482 -1.62 51.41 16.31
N SER A 483 -1.88 50.98 17.53
CA SER A 483 -1.03 51.27 18.68
C SER A 483 0.39 50.75 18.48
N PHE A 484 0.51 49.50 17.97
CA PHE A 484 1.79 48.88 17.67
C PHE A 484 2.58 49.60 16.56
N ILE A 485 1.92 49.99 15.47
CA ILE A 485 2.59 50.64 14.34
C ILE A 485 3.12 52.02 14.68
N ASN A 486 2.39 52.78 15.47
CA ASN A 486 2.85 54.11 15.93
C ASN A 486 4.09 54.05 16.81
N GLU A 487 4.35 52.90 17.45
CA GLU A 487 5.55 52.67 18.25
C GLU A 487 6.74 52.23 17.38
N VAL A 488 6.47 51.49 16.29
CA VAL A 488 7.48 50.85 15.45
C VAL A 488 8.07 51.76 14.39
N ILE A 489 7.27 52.64 13.77
CA ILE A 489 7.72 53.50 12.65
C ILE A 489 8.12 54.88 13.17
N PRO A 490 9.42 55.28 13.06
CA PRO A 490 9.86 56.60 13.42
C PRO A 490 9.24 57.67 12.47
N GLU A 491 8.76 58.77 13.03
CA GLU A 491 8.09 59.87 12.29
C GLU A 491 9.00 60.59 11.30
N ASP A 492 10.34 60.50 11.43
CA ASP A 492 11.25 61.40 10.74
C ASP A 492 11.80 60.89 9.39
N ASP A 493 11.68 59.60 9.06
CA ASP A 493 12.43 59.00 7.94
C ASP A 493 11.60 58.57 6.71
N ILE A 494 10.29 58.39 6.81
CA ILE A 494 9.46 57.87 5.72
C ILE A 494 8.07 58.49 5.70
N THR A 495 7.60 58.87 4.50
CA THR A 495 6.21 59.26 4.31
C THR A 495 5.32 58.02 4.38
N TYR A 496 4.49 57.92 5.39
CA TYR A 496 3.58 56.77 5.51
C TYR A 496 2.10 57.19 5.59
N SER A 497 1.24 56.31 5.12
CA SER A 497 -0.21 56.45 5.24
C SER A 497 -0.84 55.16 5.72
N ILE A 498 -1.68 55.22 6.75
CA ILE A 498 -2.38 54.08 7.33
C ILE A 498 -3.85 54.12 6.93
N LYS A 499 -4.32 53.06 6.28
CA LYS A 499 -5.71 52.82 5.90
C LYS A 499 -6.15 51.43 6.40
N VAL A 500 -6.23 51.29 7.73
CA VAL A 500 -6.57 50.06 8.43
C VAL A 500 -7.69 50.37 9.42
N ASN A 501 -8.59 49.42 9.64
CA ASN A 501 -9.64 49.59 10.64
C ASN A 501 -9.00 49.76 12.05
N PRO A 502 -9.42 50.78 12.83
CA PRO A 502 -8.91 51.03 14.18
C PRO A 502 -9.01 49.84 15.17
N GLU A 503 -9.96 48.93 14.93
CA GLU A 503 -10.20 47.78 15.80
C GLU A 503 -9.42 46.53 15.34
N THR A 504 -8.54 46.68 14.33
CA THR A 504 -7.76 45.54 13.83
C THR A 504 -6.74 45.07 14.87
N GLU A 505 -6.77 43.79 15.18
CA GLU A 505 -5.82 43.11 16.07
C GLU A 505 -4.90 42.19 15.29
N ILE A 506 -3.64 42.12 15.68
CA ILE A 506 -2.68 41.15 15.20
C ILE A 506 -2.44 40.11 16.31
N HIS A 507 -2.51 38.82 15.92
CA HIS A 507 -2.16 37.70 16.78
C HIS A 507 -0.93 37.01 16.20
N ASN A 508 0.25 37.57 16.50
CA ASN A 508 1.53 37.03 16.02
C ASN A 508 2.70 37.53 16.90
N SER A 509 3.93 37.19 16.58
CA SER A 509 5.10 37.72 17.28
C SER A 509 5.35 39.16 16.89
N LEU A 510 5.16 40.07 17.82
CA LEU A 510 5.37 41.50 17.63
C LEU A 510 6.85 41.81 17.37
N ASP A 511 7.76 41.15 18.06
CA ASP A 511 9.20 41.28 17.88
C ASP A 511 9.64 40.96 16.45
N LEU A 512 9.08 39.87 15.86
CA LEU A 512 9.39 39.49 14.49
C LEU A 512 8.75 40.45 13.47
N ILE A 513 7.54 40.94 13.73
CA ILE A 513 6.89 41.94 12.89
C ILE A 513 7.69 43.27 12.91
N ASN A 514 8.07 43.71 14.11
CA ASN A 514 8.92 44.88 14.27
C ASN A 514 10.24 44.71 13.52
N SER A 515 10.93 43.59 13.73
CA SER A 515 12.21 43.27 13.07
C SER A 515 12.08 43.30 11.54
N VAL A 516 11.04 42.72 10.94
CA VAL A 516 10.87 42.70 9.49
C VAL A 516 10.54 44.09 8.92
N VAL A 517 9.71 44.87 9.61
CA VAL A 517 9.33 46.21 9.17
C VAL A 517 10.53 47.16 9.25
N VAL A 518 11.25 47.21 10.38
CA VAL A 518 12.45 48.03 10.55
C VAL A 518 13.52 47.63 9.54
N ARG A 519 13.77 46.34 9.31
CA ARG A 519 14.74 45.88 8.33
C ARG A 519 14.36 46.18 6.89
N LEU A 520 13.07 46.22 6.56
CA LEU A 520 12.61 46.67 5.25
C LEU A 520 12.77 48.19 5.08
N VAL A 521 12.47 48.97 6.10
CA VAL A 521 12.66 50.40 6.11
C VAL A 521 14.14 50.76 5.92
N ASP A 522 15.03 50.12 6.69
CA ASP A 522 16.46 50.36 6.70
C ASP A 522 17.25 49.58 5.64
N PHE A 523 16.56 48.88 4.73
CA PHE A 523 17.24 48.05 3.75
C PHE A 523 18.14 48.89 2.83
N PRO A 524 19.45 48.67 2.83
CA PRO A 524 20.42 49.56 2.17
C PRO A 524 20.10 49.87 0.70
N PRO A 525 19.67 48.89 -0.12
CA PRO A 525 19.33 49.21 -1.51
C PRO A 525 18.12 50.17 -1.68
N PHE A 526 17.23 50.31 -0.67
CA PHE A 526 16.12 51.24 -0.77
C PHE A 526 16.55 52.67 -0.60
N LYS A 527 17.68 52.95 0.03
CA LYS A 527 18.26 54.28 0.18
C LYS A 527 18.77 54.87 -1.15
N GLU A 528 18.91 54.08 -2.20
CA GLU A 528 19.25 54.55 -3.55
C GLU A 528 18.08 55.14 -4.28
N PHE A 529 16.84 55.00 -3.79
CA PHE A 529 15.64 55.49 -4.42
C PHE A 529 15.33 56.96 -4.03
N ASN A 530 14.80 57.72 -4.99
CA ASN A 530 14.54 59.12 -4.81
C ASN A 530 13.36 59.43 -3.87
N HIS A 531 12.37 58.54 -3.84
CA HIS A 531 11.20 58.61 -2.95
C HIS A 531 10.80 57.20 -2.49
N ASN A 532 10.48 57.08 -1.21
CA ASN A 532 10.07 55.86 -0.54
C ASN A 532 8.75 56.13 0.21
N ASP A 533 7.64 55.63 -0.30
CA ASP A 533 6.34 55.76 0.35
C ASP A 533 5.94 54.42 0.96
N LEU A 534 5.53 54.38 2.22
CA LEU A 534 4.95 53.24 2.89
C LEU A 534 3.43 53.41 3.03
N ILE A 535 2.68 52.57 2.37
CA ILE A 535 1.21 52.58 2.45
C ILE A 535 0.77 51.30 3.17
N ILE A 536 0.13 51.47 4.32
CA ILE A 536 -0.40 50.33 5.10
C ILE A 536 -1.90 50.27 4.84
N THR A 537 -2.35 49.12 4.32
CA THR A 537 -3.76 48.91 3.95
C THR A 537 -4.24 47.55 4.49
N GLN A 538 -5.56 47.45 4.60
CA GLN A 538 -6.21 46.19 4.95
C GLN A 538 -6.97 45.64 3.73
N ASP A 539 -6.89 44.33 3.51
CA ASP A 539 -7.65 43.66 2.46
C ASP A 539 -9.05 43.21 2.93
N LEU A 540 -9.88 42.75 1.99
CA LEU A 540 -11.24 42.27 2.28
C LEU A 540 -11.27 41.00 3.17
N LYS A 541 -10.13 40.33 3.36
CA LYS A 541 -9.98 39.13 4.22
C LYS A 541 -9.46 39.51 5.62
N GLY A 542 -9.25 40.76 5.88
CA GLY A 542 -8.73 41.28 7.14
C GLY A 542 -7.20 41.31 7.22
N ASN A 543 -6.43 40.83 6.21
CA ASN A 543 -4.98 40.87 6.28
C ASN A 543 -4.46 42.29 6.14
N VAL A 544 -3.40 42.62 6.88
CA VAL A 544 -2.72 43.88 6.80
C VAL A 544 -1.57 43.79 5.82
N HIS A 545 -1.50 44.77 4.90
CA HIS A 545 -0.49 44.88 3.85
C HIS A 545 0.39 46.09 4.05
N PHE A 546 1.69 45.88 4.20
CA PHE A 546 2.72 46.92 4.16
C PHE A 546 3.23 47.02 2.73
N ARG A 547 2.86 48.12 2.05
CA ARG A 547 3.22 48.39 0.65
C ARG A 547 4.27 49.45 0.56
N PHE A 548 5.48 49.04 0.23
CA PHE A 548 6.58 49.95 -0.06
C PHE A 548 6.55 50.30 -1.54
N LEU A 549 6.47 51.61 -1.85
CA LEU A 549 6.54 52.15 -3.20
C LEU A 549 7.83 52.93 -3.36
N LEU A 550 8.80 52.29 -4.02
CA LEU A 550 10.13 52.86 -4.24
C LEU A 550 10.21 53.45 -5.64
N PHE A 551 10.49 54.74 -5.75
CA PHE A 551 10.61 55.43 -7.01
C PHE A 551 12.06 55.79 -7.34
N HIS A 552 12.49 55.46 -8.56
CA HIS A 552 13.80 55.88 -9.09
C HIS A 552 13.63 56.46 -10.49
N SER A 553 14.27 57.63 -10.78
CA SER A 553 14.23 58.31 -12.08
C SER A 553 14.77 57.43 -13.21
N ASN A 554 15.81 56.61 -12.94
CA ASN A 554 16.36 55.68 -13.91
C ASN A 554 15.68 54.26 -13.78
N PRO A 555 14.94 53.83 -14.79
CA PRO A 555 14.23 52.55 -14.75
C PRO A 555 15.15 51.32 -14.68
N LYS A 556 16.42 51.42 -15.05
CA LYS A 556 17.40 50.34 -14.95
C LYS A 556 17.73 49.98 -13.49
N VAL A 557 17.69 50.94 -12.58
CA VAL A 557 17.93 50.73 -11.15
C VAL A 557 16.83 49.89 -10.54
N SER A 558 15.56 50.24 -10.80
CA SER A 558 14.42 49.43 -10.32
C SER A 558 14.41 48.04 -10.88
N GLN A 559 14.80 47.85 -12.15
CA GLN A 559 14.93 46.52 -12.77
C GLN A 559 16.07 45.68 -12.19
N ARG A 560 17.25 46.35 -11.97
CA ARG A 560 18.39 45.64 -11.37
C ARG A 560 18.08 45.19 -9.95
N LEU A 561 17.52 46.04 -9.10
CA LEU A 561 17.16 45.67 -7.74
C LEU A 561 16.11 44.55 -7.73
N PHE A 562 15.11 44.61 -8.62
CA PHE A 562 14.12 43.53 -8.75
C PHE A 562 14.79 42.21 -9.12
N SER A 563 15.70 42.20 -10.09
CA SER A 563 16.47 41.01 -10.46
C SER A 563 17.32 40.52 -9.29
N ASP A 564 17.99 41.40 -8.55
CA ASP A 564 18.84 41.03 -7.41
C ASP A 564 18.05 40.46 -6.23
N LEU A 565 16.79 40.86 -6.04
CA LEU A 565 15.89 40.33 -5.00
C LEU A 565 15.19 39.03 -5.38
N VAL A 566 14.94 38.84 -6.70
CA VAL A 566 14.20 37.65 -7.22
C VAL A 566 15.13 36.57 -7.72
N ASP A 567 16.27 36.96 -8.36
CA ASP A 567 17.18 36.01 -8.96
C ASP A 567 18.25 35.49 -7.97
N ASN A 568 18.40 34.22 -8.05
CA ASN A 568 19.29 33.27 -7.38
C ASN A 568 20.52 33.78 -6.63
N TYR A 569 20.62 33.28 -5.40
CA TYR A 569 21.63 33.29 -4.36
C TYR A 569 23.02 32.72 -4.74
N ASN A 570 23.56 33.02 -5.93
CA ASN A 570 24.85 32.44 -6.35
C ASN A 570 26.07 33.11 -5.72
N THR A 571 25.91 34.26 -5.08
CA THR A 571 27.00 34.99 -4.38
C THR A 571 26.47 35.54 -3.05
N LEU A 572 27.12 35.22 -1.94
CA LEU A 572 26.82 35.78 -0.61
C LEU A 572 27.39 37.20 -0.54
N THR A 573 26.53 38.18 -0.58
CA THR A 573 26.87 39.58 -0.28
C THR A 573 26.19 40.01 1.03
N PRO A 574 26.69 41.01 1.77
CA PRO A 574 26.04 41.48 3.00
C PRO A 574 24.57 41.87 2.80
N VAL A 575 24.24 42.46 1.65
CA VAL A 575 22.86 42.82 1.28
C VAL A 575 21.97 41.57 1.13
N LYS A 576 22.50 40.47 0.56
CA LYS A 576 21.78 39.22 0.39
C LYS A 576 21.54 38.49 1.70
N VAL A 577 22.47 38.57 2.65
CA VAL A 577 22.29 38.01 4.01
C VAL A 577 21.15 38.75 4.72
N LYS A 578 21.12 40.06 4.69
CA LYS A 578 20.01 40.89 5.25
C LYS A 578 18.68 40.56 4.61
N TRP A 579 18.67 40.33 3.29
CA TRP A 579 17.48 39.93 2.56
C TRP A 579 17.01 38.51 2.96
N ALA A 580 17.93 37.59 3.12
CA ALA A 580 17.63 36.22 3.60
C ALA A 580 16.99 36.23 5.00
N ILE A 581 17.45 37.11 5.90
CA ILE A 581 16.86 37.29 7.24
C ILE A 581 15.40 37.76 7.11
N ILE A 582 15.16 38.75 6.27
CA ILE A 582 13.78 39.27 6.01
C ILE A 582 12.89 38.10 5.52
N LEU A 583 13.33 37.32 4.55
CA LEU A 583 12.55 36.22 4.01
C LEU A 583 12.30 35.13 5.05
N GLU A 584 13.26 34.87 5.93
CA GLU A 584 13.11 33.85 6.98
C GLU A 584 12.14 34.31 8.09
N ILE A 585 12.17 35.59 8.46
CA ILE A 585 11.15 36.18 9.36
C ILE A 585 9.77 36.10 8.74
N VAL A 586 9.63 36.45 7.44
CA VAL A 586 8.36 36.37 6.70
C VAL A 586 7.84 34.90 6.71
N ARG A 587 8.72 33.93 6.53
CA ARG A 587 8.38 32.51 6.62
C ARG A 587 7.86 32.12 8.01
N LEU A 588 8.55 32.54 9.06
CA LEU A 588 8.16 32.26 10.46
C LEU A 588 6.80 32.90 10.80
N LEU A 589 6.57 34.13 10.39
CA LEU A 589 5.29 34.82 10.58
C LEU A 589 4.13 34.22 9.79
N GLY A 590 4.40 33.29 8.85
CA GLY A 590 3.39 32.81 7.91
C GLY A 590 2.87 33.91 6.96
N ALA A 591 3.62 35.00 6.84
CA ALA A 591 3.33 36.15 5.99
C ALA A 591 3.67 35.88 4.52
N LYS A 592 3.21 36.76 3.64
CA LYS A 592 3.50 36.72 2.19
C LYS A 592 4.20 37.99 1.78
N ILE A 593 5.21 37.90 0.95
CA ILE A 593 5.88 39.03 0.35
C ILE A 593 5.84 38.91 -1.17
N ASP A 594 5.32 39.97 -1.84
CA ASP A 594 5.18 40.01 -3.28
C ASP A 594 5.91 41.26 -3.85
N PHE A 595 6.47 41.10 -5.06
CA PHE A 595 7.22 42.15 -5.75
C PHE A 595 6.62 42.45 -7.10
N LYS A 596 6.54 43.74 -7.46
CA LYS A 596 6.02 44.20 -8.76
C LYS A 596 6.67 45.48 -9.24
N ILE A 597 7.10 45.49 -10.49
CA ILE A 597 7.52 46.75 -11.15
C ILE A 597 6.30 47.41 -11.79
N ILE A 598 6.04 48.67 -11.41
CA ILE A 598 4.93 49.45 -11.94
C ILE A 598 5.51 50.57 -12.82
N LYS A 599 4.99 50.71 -14.05
CA LYS A 599 5.37 51.76 -15.03
C LYS A 599 6.88 51.88 -15.27
N LYS A 600 7.62 50.75 -15.12
CA LYS A 600 9.08 50.64 -15.28
C LYS A 600 9.94 51.49 -14.31
N LYS A 601 9.36 52.32 -13.47
CA LYS A 601 10.05 53.28 -12.59
C LYS A 601 9.79 53.04 -11.10
N TYR A 602 8.70 52.33 -10.77
CA TYR A 602 8.35 52.03 -9.38
C TYR A 602 8.57 50.54 -9.08
N LEU A 603 9.23 50.24 -7.99
CA LEU A 603 9.26 48.94 -7.41
C LEU A 603 8.26 48.92 -6.25
N LYS A 604 7.22 48.07 -6.36
CA LYS A 604 6.27 47.81 -5.28
C LYS A 604 6.67 46.53 -4.57
N ILE A 605 6.81 46.61 -3.24
CA ILE A 605 6.97 45.45 -2.35
C ILE A 605 5.72 45.41 -1.46
N ASP A 606 5.08 44.28 -1.40
CA ASP A 606 3.83 44.08 -0.66
C ASP A 606 4.02 42.96 0.36
N LEU A 607 4.12 43.28 1.64
CA LEU A 607 4.20 42.33 2.76
C LEU A 607 2.83 42.18 3.38
N GLY A 608 2.18 41.06 3.20
CA GLY A 608 0.87 40.74 3.77
C GLY A 608 0.98 39.87 5.05
N ILE A 609 0.46 40.36 6.16
CA ILE A 609 0.42 39.70 7.45
C ILE A 609 -1.04 39.39 7.81
N ALA A 610 -1.33 38.18 8.25
CA ALA A 610 -2.66 37.81 8.71
C ALA A 610 -3.05 38.58 9.99
N ALA A 611 -4.22 39.23 10.00
CA ALA A 611 -4.78 39.92 11.15
C ALA A 611 -6.22 39.46 11.41
N ILE A 612 -6.71 39.68 12.62
CA ILE A 612 -8.07 39.35 13.03
C ILE A 612 -8.90 40.65 13.02
N VAL A 613 -10.03 40.61 12.34
CA VAL A 613 -11.01 41.70 12.35
C VAL A 613 -12.24 41.21 13.12
N PRO A 614 -12.76 41.99 14.08
CA PRO A 614 -14.07 41.70 14.64
C PRO A 614 -15.13 41.79 13.53
N VAL A 615 -16.05 40.87 13.48
CA VAL A 615 -17.05 40.72 12.40
C VAL A 615 -18.14 41.78 12.57
N SER A 616 -17.84 43.04 12.24
CA SER A 616 -18.84 44.08 12.02
C SER A 616 -18.29 45.10 11.04
N GLU A 617 -18.95 45.18 9.88
CA GLU A 617 -18.85 46.19 8.84
C GLU A 617 -17.61 46.19 7.93
N LEU A 618 -17.73 45.49 6.80
CA LEU A 618 -16.84 45.62 5.64
C LEU A 618 -17.63 46.28 4.49
N GLU A 619 -17.42 47.55 4.22
CA GLU A 619 -17.83 48.18 2.96
C GLU A 619 -16.79 47.96 1.85
N PRO A 620 -17.20 47.65 0.60
CA PRO A 620 -16.28 47.29 -0.48
C PRO A 620 -15.68 48.53 -1.18
N VAL A 621 -14.37 48.65 -1.12
CA VAL A 621 -13.62 49.60 -1.94
C VAL A 621 -13.39 49.01 -3.34
N LYS A 622 -13.91 49.64 -4.39
CA LYS A 622 -13.73 49.28 -5.80
C LYS A 622 -12.27 49.41 -6.26
N GLU A 623 -11.64 48.34 -6.65
CA GLU A 623 -10.34 48.33 -7.34
C GLU A 623 -10.52 48.56 -8.86
N SER A 624 -9.76 49.51 -9.42
CA SER A 624 -9.62 49.68 -10.87
C SER A 624 -8.61 48.63 -11.41
N GLN A 625 -9.09 47.76 -12.27
CA GLN A 625 -8.25 46.78 -12.98
C GLN A 625 -7.32 47.48 -13.99
N ASN A 626 -6.02 47.34 -13.78
CA ASN A 626 -5.01 47.56 -14.81
C ASN A 626 -4.12 46.34 -14.93
N ASN A 627 -4.16 45.72 -16.10
CA ASN A 627 -3.39 44.53 -16.47
C ASN A 627 -1.88 44.69 -16.27
N ALA A 628 -1.30 43.90 -15.36
CA ALA A 628 0.14 43.75 -15.26
C ALA A 628 0.48 42.30 -14.82
N GLN A 629 1.45 41.73 -15.49
CA GLN A 629 1.95 40.38 -15.21
C GLN A 629 2.48 40.29 -13.77
N SER A 630 1.88 39.41 -12.96
CA SER A 630 2.34 39.08 -11.61
C SER A 630 3.05 37.70 -11.62
N SER A 631 4.28 37.66 -11.15
CA SER A 631 4.93 36.41 -10.80
C SER A 631 4.81 36.22 -9.29
N THR A 632 4.04 35.23 -8.90
CA THR A 632 3.91 34.78 -7.50
C THR A 632 4.98 33.74 -7.22
N ILE A 633 5.94 34.09 -6.36
CA ILE A 633 6.94 33.09 -5.91
C ILE A 633 6.32 32.33 -4.74
N LYS A 634 5.96 31.06 -4.99
CA LYS A 634 5.72 30.12 -3.89
C LYS A 634 7.08 29.76 -3.28
N PRO A 635 7.22 29.73 -1.95
CA PRO A 635 8.46 29.23 -1.34
C PRO A 635 8.63 27.76 -1.73
N GLN A 636 9.55 27.50 -2.67
CA GLN A 636 9.98 26.16 -3.02
C GLN A 636 10.77 25.61 -1.83
N LYS A 637 10.41 24.40 -1.37
CA LYS A 637 11.24 23.62 -0.45
C LYS A 637 12.60 23.35 -1.14
N GLU A 638 13.55 24.23 -0.96
CA GLU A 638 14.90 23.98 -1.44
C GLU A 638 15.56 22.89 -0.61
N ASP A 639 16.18 21.96 -1.32
CA ASP A 639 16.93 20.86 -0.75
C ASP A 639 18.17 21.43 -0.03
N TRP A 640 18.14 21.47 1.31
CA TRP A 640 19.20 21.95 2.19
C TRP A 640 20.60 21.42 1.82
N LYS A 641 20.69 20.29 1.08
CA LYS A 641 21.94 19.77 0.53
C LYS A 641 22.59 20.68 -0.49
N VAL A 642 21.79 21.48 -1.19
CA VAL A 642 22.28 22.44 -2.19
C VAL A 642 22.88 23.64 -1.47
N THR A 643 22.24 24.11 -0.41
CA THR A 643 22.71 25.22 0.42
C THR A 643 24.00 24.85 1.17
N LEU A 644 24.07 23.64 1.73
CA LEU A 644 25.28 23.14 2.41
C LEU A 644 26.44 22.91 1.43
N LYS A 645 26.19 22.40 0.23
CA LYS A 645 27.19 22.27 -0.82
C LYS A 645 27.75 23.61 -1.29
N ARG A 646 26.93 24.63 -1.35
CA ARG A 646 27.30 26.01 -1.71
C ARG A 646 28.13 26.66 -0.59
N PHE A 647 27.75 26.44 0.67
CA PHE A 647 28.51 26.90 1.84
C PHE A 647 29.91 26.24 1.93
N TRP A 648 30.02 24.93 1.70
CA TRP A 648 31.30 24.24 1.65
C TRP A 648 32.18 24.67 0.45
N LYS A 649 31.54 25.04 -0.67
CA LYS A 649 32.27 25.59 -1.82
C LYS A 649 32.82 26.99 -1.51
N PHE A 650 32.04 27.82 -0.82
CA PHE A 650 32.45 29.14 -0.34
C PHE A 650 33.63 29.05 0.64
N LEU A 651 33.56 28.14 1.63
CA LEU A 651 34.67 27.93 2.56
C LEU A 651 35.96 27.41 1.88
N LYS A 652 35.85 26.65 0.81
CA LYS A 652 36.98 26.22 -0.01
C LYS A 652 37.58 27.32 -0.88
N GLU A 653 36.74 28.19 -1.40
CA GLU A 653 37.17 29.32 -2.28
C GLU A 653 37.78 30.48 -1.49
N THR A 654 37.54 30.56 -0.16
CA THR A 654 38.08 31.60 0.73
C THR A 654 39.43 31.23 1.38
N GLU A 655 40.10 30.16 0.91
CA GLU A 655 41.44 29.72 1.40
C GLU A 655 41.63 29.58 2.93
N ILE A 656 40.54 29.36 3.67
CA ILE A 656 40.65 29.06 5.11
C ILE A 656 41.09 27.61 5.26
N LYS A 657 42.39 27.40 5.49
CA LYS A 657 42.98 26.09 5.82
C LYS A 657 42.45 25.61 7.17
N ILE A 658 41.52 24.67 7.15
CA ILE A 658 41.06 23.96 8.36
C ILE A 658 42.14 22.94 8.77
N PRO A 659 42.61 22.91 10.03
CA PRO A 659 43.57 21.93 10.48
C PRO A 659 43.00 20.51 10.37
N ASN A 660 43.78 19.60 9.75
CA ASN A 660 43.47 18.19 9.65
C ASN A 660 43.48 17.54 11.03
N PHE A 661 42.27 17.25 11.57
CA PHE A 661 42.16 16.36 12.73
C PHE A 661 42.32 14.91 12.28
N LYS A 662 43.55 14.39 12.32
CA LYS A 662 43.82 12.95 12.24
C LYS A 662 43.13 12.27 13.42
N LYS A 663 42.22 11.36 13.15
CA LYS A 663 41.71 10.38 14.11
C LYS A 663 42.91 9.61 14.69
N LYS A 664 43.16 9.73 15.98
CA LYS A 664 43.87 8.70 16.75
C LYS A 664 42.89 7.57 17.06
N LYS A 665 43.38 6.36 16.86
CA LYS A 665 42.71 5.06 17.05
C LYS A 665 42.11 4.89 18.44
#